data_1e87d25ccd1fcd3eb94049819ed9bb27
#
_entry.id   1e87d25ccd1fcd3eb94049819ed9bb27
#
_cell.length_a   1.000
_cell.length_b   1.000
_cell.length_c   1.000
_cell.angle_alpha   90.00
_cell.angle_beta   90.00
_cell.angle_gamma   90.00
#
_symmetry.space_group_name_H-M   'P 1'
#
loop_
_entity.id
_entity.type
_entity.pdbx_description
1 polymer ?
#
loop_
_entity_poly.entity_id
_entity_poly.type
_entity_poly.pdbx_seq_one_letter_code
_entity_poly.pdbx_strand_id
1 'polypeptide(L)'
;MADPKNFPLCLFGRGLKIRGVGCRFIIIMSHKWKFFQAGGFSQVKLDSGADLVHLDELDQKLWVALACPTTGLEFDAKTLQLIDTDMDGRVRASEVIAAVKWATAHLKNPDDLLRQADALPLAAINDATPEGKNILASARQTLIHLGKPDAPAIGLEDTTDTAKIFAATRFNGDGIIPADAAEDDATKAVILEIMATIGTVTDRSGKPGINQEQADLFFAEAQAYADWWAKAASDPQITPLGEATPAAAAAYRAVKGKVDDYFARCRLAAFDARALPALNRPETDYLVLCAKDLSANAGELAGFPLSVVAAGKALSLAEGVNPAWAAPLAAFRAAAAQPLLGEATVITEADWLALVAKFAAYEAWSATKTGTKVESLGLARVQAILASPARETIAALILRDKALETEANTIDAVEKLVRYYLHLYKLCVNFVNFQNFYNRVEPAIFQAGTLYLDQRSCDLCLTVEDAARHAIMAGLAGAYLAYCDCIRKATGEKLSIVVVFSQGEDDNLMVGRNGIFYDRKGRDFDATITKIIPSPISLRQAFWSPYKKLTRFIEEQVAKHAADADAEVNTALTTGTTAPAVAGKLKFDPSVIALISVALGSLGVAVATVLAYMGKFDQWQLPFVFAGLLLVISGPSLILAFIKLRKRNLGPILDANGWAVNAKAKINVPLGTSLTGIAKLPPGSTIDVAGDKFAEHVARWPKFLVTAFVIWWLYAFVDETGLLYTMSGGKYGHVTEDQKARHAMQTAAGAGGGTNVVSVNVTATNAPAAK
;
A
#
# COMPACT_ATOMS: atom_id res chain seq x y z
N MET A 1 -4.91 5.25 49.54
CA MET A 1 -4.43 4.24 50.48
C MET A 1 -5.56 3.25 50.70
N ALA A 2 -5.57 2.13 49.99
CA ALA A 2 -6.41 0.96 50.22
C ALA A 2 -5.63 -0.25 49.73
N ASP A 3 -5.52 -1.22 50.59
CA ASP A 3 -4.61 -2.39 50.60
C ASP A 3 -4.94 -3.41 49.50
N PRO A 4 -3.97 -3.96 48.73
CA PRO A 4 -4.22 -4.98 47.73
C PRO A 4 -3.90 -6.37 48.29
N LYS A 5 -4.82 -7.02 48.97
CA LYS A 5 -4.74 -8.46 49.30
C LYS A 5 -6.13 -9.05 49.41
N ASN A 6 -6.61 -9.70 48.35
CA ASN A 6 -7.49 -10.88 48.37
C ASN A 6 -7.94 -11.24 46.96
N PHE A 7 -7.11 -12.01 46.23
CA PHE A 7 -7.56 -12.86 45.14
C PHE A 7 -7.59 -14.30 45.65
N PRO A 8 -8.69 -15.01 45.61
CA PRO A 8 -8.69 -16.45 45.91
C PRO A 8 -8.20 -17.24 44.70
N LEU A 9 -7.13 -17.98 44.92
CA LEU A 9 -6.63 -19.06 44.06
C LEU A 9 -7.69 -20.17 44.01
N CYS A 10 -8.29 -20.45 42.83
CA CYS A 10 -9.06 -21.66 42.63
C CYS A 10 -8.09 -22.79 42.20
N LEU A 11 -7.75 -23.63 43.14
CA LEU A 11 -7.10 -24.92 42.98
C LEU A 11 -8.08 -25.97 42.42
N PHE A 12 -7.67 -26.70 41.41
CA PHE A 12 -8.27 -27.95 40.98
C PHE A 12 -8.31 -28.95 42.14
N GLY A 13 -9.49 -29.38 42.54
CA GLY A 13 -9.68 -30.39 43.59
C GLY A 13 -10.84 -31.31 43.29
N ARG A 14 -10.55 -32.60 43.22
CA ARG A 14 -11.48 -33.74 43.10
C ARG A 14 -12.59 -33.68 44.17
N GLY A 15 -13.71 -34.22 43.77
CA GLY A 15 -14.99 -34.22 44.42
C GLY A 15 -15.01 -34.42 45.94
N LEU A 16 -15.77 -33.54 46.61
CA LEU A 16 -16.30 -33.75 47.94
C LEU A 16 -17.84 -33.67 47.86
N LYS A 17 -18.51 -34.78 48.19
CA LYS A 17 -19.96 -34.80 48.38
C LYS A 17 -20.29 -34.10 49.69
N ILE A 18 -20.87 -32.91 49.62
CA ILE A 18 -21.55 -32.29 50.77
C ILE A 18 -23.05 -32.34 50.52
N ARG A 19 -23.79 -33.02 51.43
CA ARG A 19 -25.23 -33.11 51.44
C ARG A 19 -25.83 -31.78 51.89
N GLY A 20 -26.80 -31.28 51.13
CA GLY A 20 -27.85 -30.38 51.60
C GLY A 20 -27.55 -28.89 51.50
N VAL A 21 -27.75 -28.28 50.34
CA VAL A 21 -28.46 -27.07 50.02
C VAL A 21 -28.51 -27.01 48.49
N GLY A 22 -29.70 -26.99 47.92
CA GLY A 22 -29.86 -27.00 46.45
C GLY A 22 -29.49 -25.68 45.78
N CYS A 23 -28.23 -25.41 45.65
CA CYS A 23 -27.74 -24.49 44.63
C CYS A 23 -27.80 -25.21 43.28
N ARG A 24 -28.83 -24.95 42.50
CA ARG A 24 -28.80 -25.23 41.04
C ARG A 24 -27.63 -24.41 40.46
N PHE A 25 -26.46 -25.01 40.37
CA PHE A 25 -25.46 -24.54 39.43
C PHE A 25 -26.07 -24.67 38.04
N ILE A 26 -26.51 -23.58 37.47
CA ILE A 26 -26.72 -23.47 36.04
C ILE A 26 -25.30 -23.65 35.46
N ILE A 27 -24.98 -24.88 35.02
CA ILE A 27 -23.83 -25.11 34.14
C ILE A 27 -24.21 -24.37 32.86
N ILE A 28 -23.76 -23.15 32.75
CA ILE A 28 -23.72 -22.46 31.46
C ILE A 28 -22.83 -23.35 30.60
N MET A 29 -23.42 -24.14 29.72
CA MET A 29 -22.70 -24.94 28.76
C MET A 29 -21.98 -23.96 27.85
N SER A 30 -20.73 -23.64 28.17
CA SER A 30 -19.87 -22.85 27.30
C SER A 30 -19.77 -23.54 25.95
N HIS A 31 -19.79 -22.77 24.86
CA HIS A 31 -19.68 -23.28 23.50
C HIS A 31 -18.45 -24.20 23.35
N LYS A 32 -18.58 -25.32 22.67
CA LYS A 32 -17.52 -26.32 22.52
C LYS A 32 -16.71 -26.06 21.26
N TRP A 33 -15.64 -25.29 21.38
CA TRP A 33 -14.74 -24.95 20.29
C TRP A 33 -13.96 -26.15 19.72
N LYS A 34 -13.82 -26.17 18.41
CA LYS A 34 -12.93 -27.09 17.70
C LYS A 34 -11.71 -26.32 17.18
N PHE A 35 -10.57 -26.99 17.16
CA PHE A 35 -9.33 -26.40 16.65
C PHE A 35 -8.68 -27.33 15.61
N PHE A 36 -7.96 -26.73 14.66
CA PHE A 36 -7.08 -27.44 13.75
C PHE A 36 -5.66 -26.89 13.84
N GLN A 37 -4.68 -27.69 13.40
CA GLN A 37 -3.27 -27.32 13.41
C GLN A 37 -2.82 -26.92 12.02
N ALA A 38 -2.43 -25.66 11.84
CA ALA A 38 -1.83 -25.16 10.61
C ALA A 38 -0.89 -23.99 10.92
N GLY A 39 0.15 -23.80 10.10
CA GLY A 39 1.12 -22.73 10.34
C GLY A 39 1.96 -22.89 11.63
N GLY A 40 1.91 -24.06 12.27
CA GLY A 40 2.65 -24.37 13.49
C GLY A 40 1.98 -23.88 14.78
N PHE A 41 0.67 -23.59 14.75
CA PHE A 41 -0.13 -23.21 15.92
C PHE A 41 -1.58 -23.72 15.75
N SER A 42 -2.34 -23.73 16.86
CA SER A 42 -3.76 -24.11 16.88
C SER A 42 -4.63 -22.94 16.41
N GLN A 43 -5.49 -23.17 15.46
CA GLN A 43 -6.45 -22.20 14.93
C GLN A 43 -7.86 -22.71 15.19
N VAL A 44 -8.78 -21.81 15.53
CA VAL A 44 -10.18 -22.16 15.72
C VAL A 44 -10.79 -22.57 14.39
N LYS A 45 -11.65 -23.61 14.43
CA LYS A 45 -12.40 -24.08 13.28
C LYS A 45 -13.82 -23.50 13.35
N LEU A 46 -14.22 -22.83 12.30
CA LEU A 46 -15.55 -22.25 12.16
C LEU A 46 -16.38 -23.13 11.21
N ASP A 47 -16.98 -24.20 11.74
CA ASP A 47 -17.68 -25.21 10.95
C ASP A 47 -19.21 -25.08 11.00
N SER A 48 -19.73 -24.28 11.94
CA SER A 48 -21.16 -24.14 12.18
C SER A 48 -21.55 -22.70 12.48
N GLY A 49 -22.81 -22.36 12.23
CA GLY A 49 -23.36 -21.07 12.63
C GLY A 49 -23.28 -20.83 14.14
N ALA A 50 -23.31 -21.91 14.93
CA ALA A 50 -23.10 -21.81 16.38
C ALA A 50 -21.71 -21.30 16.74
N ASP A 51 -20.66 -21.66 15.97
CA ASP A 51 -19.30 -21.11 16.19
C ASP A 51 -19.27 -19.60 15.92
N LEU A 52 -20.05 -19.13 14.95
CA LEU A 52 -20.18 -17.70 14.64
C LEU A 52 -20.96 -16.95 15.73
N VAL A 53 -22.09 -17.51 16.19
CA VAL A 53 -22.93 -16.89 17.24
C VAL A 53 -22.15 -16.66 18.53
N HIS A 54 -21.28 -17.61 18.91
CA HIS A 54 -20.47 -17.55 20.11
C HIS A 54 -19.09 -16.92 19.92
N LEU A 55 -18.83 -16.27 18.76
CA LEU A 55 -17.53 -15.74 18.43
C LEU A 55 -16.99 -14.71 19.45
N ASP A 56 -17.86 -14.02 20.17
CA ASP A 56 -17.51 -13.11 21.25
C ASP A 56 -17.03 -13.80 22.54
N GLU A 57 -17.33 -15.09 22.72
CA GLU A 57 -16.81 -15.89 23.83
C GLU A 57 -15.38 -16.42 23.56
N LEU A 58 -14.93 -16.38 22.29
CA LEU A 58 -13.58 -16.79 21.94
C LEU A 58 -12.57 -15.73 22.32
N ASP A 59 -11.63 -16.07 23.20
CA ASP A 59 -10.54 -15.16 23.59
C ASP A 59 -9.79 -14.67 22.33
N GLN A 60 -9.74 -13.34 22.16
CA GLN A 60 -9.08 -12.70 21.02
C GLN A 60 -7.58 -13.06 20.90
N LYS A 61 -6.94 -13.53 21.97
CA LYS A 61 -5.58 -14.06 21.91
C LYS A 61 -5.46 -15.32 21.03
N LEU A 62 -6.57 -16.00 20.75
CA LEU A 62 -6.63 -17.16 19.85
C LEU A 62 -6.94 -16.78 18.39
N TRP A 63 -7.28 -15.52 18.14
CA TRP A 63 -7.50 -15.02 16.78
C TRP A 63 -6.17 -14.83 16.05
N VAL A 64 -6.13 -15.14 14.78
CA VAL A 64 -4.90 -15.03 13.97
C VAL A 64 -4.60 -13.57 13.62
N ALA A 65 -5.61 -12.78 13.31
CA ALA A 65 -5.51 -11.33 13.13
C ALA A 65 -6.47 -10.60 14.07
N LEU A 66 -6.08 -9.41 14.52
CA LEU A 66 -6.87 -8.51 15.38
C LEU A 66 -7.35 -7.27 14.63
N ALA A 67 -6.69 -6.92 13.53
CA ALA A 67 -7.11 -5.88 12.61
C ALA A 67 -6.62 -6.17 11.19
N CYS A 68 -7.37 -5.69 10.19
CA CYS A 68 -6.95 -5.66 8.79
C CYS A 68 -7.33 -4.32 8.15
N PRO A 69 -6.62 -3.87 7.09
CA PRO A 69 -7.00 -2.67 6.36
C PRO A 69 -8.29 -2.90 5.55
N THR A 70 -9.01 -1.82 5.23
CA THR A 70 -10.18 -1.85 4.36
C THR A 70 -9.84 -1.79 2.87
N THR A 71 -8.59 -1.50 2.54
CA THR A 71 -8.06 -1.38 1.16
C THR A 71 -6.94 -2.39 0.89
N GLY A 72 -6.65 -2.62 -0.39
CA GLY A 72 -5.57 -3.54 -0.80
C GLY A 72 -5.87 -5.03 -0.60
N LEU A 73 -7.13 -5.40 -0.37
CA LEU A 73 -7.60 -6.77 -0.20
C LEU A 73 -8.44 -7.21 -1.39
N GLU A 74 -8.34 -8.47 -1.76
CA GLU A 74 -9.21 -9.12 -2.75
C GLU A 74 -10.53 -9.55 -2.08
N PHE A 75 -11.28 -8.54 -1.69
CA PHE A 75 -12.55 -8.68 -0.95
C PHE A 75 -13.50 -7.55 -1.35
N ASP A 76 -14.80 -7.70 -1.05
CA ASP A 76 -15.80 -6.66 -1.31
C ASP A 76 -15.53 -5.41 -0.43
N ALA A 77 -15.10 -4.33 -1.07
CA ALA A 77 -14.71 -3.09 -0.37
C ALA A 77 -15.87 -2.47 0.42
N LYS A 78 -17.10 -2.54 -0.12
CA LYS A 78 -18.28 -1.99 0.57
C LYS A 78 -18.63 -2.79 1.82
N THR A 79 -18.45 -4.13 1.78
CA THR A 79 -18.61 -4.96 2.99
C THR A 79 -17.63 -4.57 4.09
N LEU A 80 -16.36 -4.31 3.74
CA LEU A 80 -15.38 -3.85 4.73
C LEU A 80 -15.75 -2.47 5.29
N GLN A 81 -16.21 -1.54 4.45
CA GLN A 81 -16.70 -0.23 4.90
C GLN A 81 -17.91 -0.31 5.83
N LEU A 82 -18.82 -1.29 5.61
CA LEU A 82 -19.98 -1.51 6.49
C LEU A 82 -19.60 -2.14 7.83
N ILE A 83 -18.47 -2.83 7.91
CA ILE A 83 -17.93 -3.41 9.14
C ILE A 83 -17.10 -2.37 9.90
N ASP A 84 -16.32 -1.54 9.21
CA ASP A 84 -15.54 -0.41 9.74
C ASP A 84 -16.51 0.71 10.19
N THR A 85 -17.01 0.60 11.42
CA THR A 85 -18.06 1.48 11.94
C THR A 85 -17.54 2.82 12.42
N ASP A 86 -16.26 2.91 12.80
CA ASP A 86 -15.61 4.15 13.23
C ASP A 86 -14.88 4.88 12.06
N MET A 87 -14.92 4.28 10.85
CA MET A 87 -14.37 4.83 9.60
C MET A 87 -12.87 5.18 9.68
N ASP A 88 -12.10 4.42 10.45
CA ASP A 88 -10.67 4.66 10.60
C ASP A 88 -9.82 3.94 9.51
N GLY A 89 -10.46 3.26 8.55
CA GLY A 89 -9.84 2.53 7.44
C GLY A 89 -9.32 1.15 7.85
N ARG A 90 -9.76 0.62 8.98
CA ARG A 90 -9.36 -0.68 9.50
C ARG A 90 -10.56 -1.43 10.08
N VAL A 91 -10.64 -2.71 9.81
CA VAL A 91 -11.60 -3.61 10.47
C VAL A 91 -10.92 -4.28 11.66
N ARG A 92 -11.50 -4.14 12.86
CA ARG A 92 -11.02 -4.74 14.11
C ARG A 92 -11.88 -5.92 14.56
N ALA A 93 -11.33 -6.73 15.48
CA ALA A 93 -12.02 -7.88 16.05
C ALA A 93 -13.39 -7.54 16.66
N SER A 94 -13.51 -6.39 17.35
CA SER A 94 -14.77 -5.91 17.93
C SER A 94 -15.85 -5.66 16.87
N GLU A 95 -15.46 -5.13 15.74
CA GLU A 95 -16.36 -4.81 14.62
C GLU A 95 -16.80 -6.07 13.89
N VAL A 96 -15.87 -7.02 13.70
CA VAL A 96 -16.21 -8.35 13.15
C VAL A 96 -17.22 -9.06 14.05
N ILE A 97 -17.03 -9.03 15.38
CA ILE A 97 -17.99 -9.60 16.35
C ILE A 97 -19.34 -8.89 16.23
N ALA A 98 -19.36 -7.56 16.16
CA ALA A 98 -20.60 -6.80 16.03
C ALA A 98 -21.33 -7.13 14.71
N ALA A 99 -20.59 -7.23 13.60
CA ALA A 99 -21.14 -7.61 12.31
C ALA A 99 -21.73 -9.04 12.31
N VAL A 100 -21.02 -10.00 12.89
CA VAL A 100 -21.48 -11.37 13.04
C VAL A 100 -22.74 -11.46 13.90
N LYS A 101 -22.77 -10.79 15.05
CA LYS A 101 -23.94 -10.73 15.94
C LYS A 101 -25.14 -10.13 15.22
N TRP A 102 -24.92 -9.02 14.50
CA TRP A 102 -26.00 -8.39 13.76
C TRP A 102 -26.53 -9.31 12.64
N ALA A 103 -25.65 -9.93 11.86
CA ALA A 103 -26.07 -10.84 10.78
C ALA A 103 -26.82 -12.08 11.30
N THR A 104 -26.31 -12.70 12.37
CA THR A 104 -26.95 -13.90 12.96
C THR A 104 -28.29 -13.59 13.62
N ALA A 105 -28.50 -12.39 14.15
CA ALA A 105 -29.80 -11.95 14.69
C ALA A 105 -30.87 -11.79 13.60
N HIS A 106 -30.46 -11.43 12.36
CA HIS A 106 -31.36 -11.19 11.23
C HIS A 106 -31.55 -12.39 10.31
N LEU A 107 -30.89 -13.52 10.58
CA LEU A 107 -31.08 -14.78 9.88
C LEU A 107 -31.80 -15.81 10.76
N LYS A 108 -32.72 -16.61 10.19
CA LYS A 108 -33.42 -17.71 10.88
C LYS A 108 -32.46 -18.81 11.30
N ASN A 109 -31.49 -19.10 10.44
CA ASN A 109 -30.46 -20.10 10.69
C ASN A 109 -29.08 -19.50 10.48
N PRO A 110 -28.25 -19.35 11.52
CA PRO A 110 -26.87 -18.86 11.39
C PRO A 110 -25.97 -19.71 10.48
N ASP A 111 -26.29 -21.00 10.25
CA ASP A 111 -25.56 -21.89 9.33
C ASP A 111 -25.67 -21.41 7.87
N ASP A 112 -26.67 -20.59 7.55
CA ASP A 112 -26.84 -20.06 6.20
C ASP A 112 -25.68 -19.13 5.78
N LEU A 113 -24.97 -18.50 6.74
CA LEU A 113 -23.77 -17.72 6.48
C LEU A 113 -22.60 -18.54 5.90
N LEU A 114 -22.55 -19.85 6.22
CA LEU A 114 -21.49 -20.73 5.77
C LEU A 114 -21.66 -21.18 4.30
N ARG A 115 -22.87 -21.01 3.75
CA ARG A 115 -23.20 -21.50 2.39
C ARG A 115 -22.53 -20.72 1.28
N GLN A 116 -22.13 -19.46 1.51
CA GLN A 116 -21.49 -18.57 0.51
C GLN A 116 -22.27 -18.58 -0.85
N ALA A 117 -23.59 -18.51 -0.78
CA ALA A 117 -24.45 -18.48 -1.97
C ALA A 117 -24.42 -17.08 -2.63
N ASP A 118 -24.75 -16.99 -3.91
CA ASP A 118 -24.71 -15.75 -4.70
C ASP A 118 -25.86 -14.77 -4.39
N ALA A 119 -26.89 -15.20 -3.70
CA ALA A 119 -28.05 -14.39 -3.31
C ALA A 119 -28.62 -14.83 -1.96
N LEU A 120 -29.20 -13.88 -1.22
CA LEU A 120 -29.87 -14.12 0.05
C LEU A 120 -31.31 -14.59 -0.19
N PRO A 121 -31.71 -15.83 0.19
CA PRO A 121 -33.08 -16.27 0.12
C PRO A 121 -33.97 -15.43 1.06
N LEU A 122 -35.08 -14.89 0.58
CA LEU A 122 -36.01 -14.11 1.41
C LEU A 122 -36.56 -14.94 2.60
N ALA A 123 -36.67 -16.25 2.42
CA ALA A 123 -37.10 -17.19 3.48
C ALA A 123 -36.08 -17.32 4.62
N ALA A 124 -34.79 -17.00 4.39
CA ALA A 124 -33.75 -17.06 5.39
C ALA A 124 -33.74 -15.84 6.34
N ILE A 125 -34.41 -14.74 5.96
CA ILE A 125 -34.49 -13.53 6.80
C ILE A 125 -35.38 -13.83 8.01
N ASN A 126 -34.89 -13.43 9.21
CA ASN A 126 -35.59 -13.63 10.49
C ASN A 126 -36.70 -12.60 10.67
N ASP A 127 -37.92 -13.00 10.37
CA ASP A 127 -39.15 -12.23 10.51
C ASP A 127 -39.79 -12.28 11.92
N ALA A 128 -39.13 -12.89 12.91
CA ALA A 128 -39.62 -12.90 14.27
C ALA A 128 -39.47 -11.56 15.00
N THR A 129 -38.46 -10.76 14.62
CA THR A 129 -38.20 -9.44 15.18
C THR A 129 -38.86 -8.32 14.36
N PRO A 130 -39.22 -7.18 14.97
CA PRO A 130 -39.76 -6.03 14.22
C PRO A 130 -38.81 -5.55 13.11
N GLU A 131 -37.51 -5.48 13.44
CA GLU A 131 -36.46 -5.06 12.49
C GLU A 131 -36.32 -6.04 11.31
N GLY A 132 -36.30 -7.35 11.59
CA GLY A 132 -36.24 -8.36 10.53
C GLY A 132 -37.51 -8.40 9.65
N LYS A 133 -38.70 -8.09 10.21
CA LYS A 133 -39.93 -7.89 9.40
C LYS A 133 -39.77 -6.73 8.42
N ASN A 134 -39.22 -5.61 8.90
CA ASN A 134 -39.00 -4.42 8.07
C ASN A 134 -37.99 -4.73 6.98
N ILE A 135 -36.86 -5.40 7.31
CA ILE A 135 -35.86 -5.82 6.31
C ILE A 135 -36.49 -6.72 5.24
N LEU A 136 -37.31 -7.71 5.63
CA LEU A 136 -37.99 -8.60 4.68
C LEU A 136 -38.99 -7.83 3.80
N ALA A 137 -39.75 -6.89 4.38
CA ALA A 137 -40.71 -6.07 3.64
C ALA A 137 -39.97 -5.18 2.62
N SER A 138 -38.88 -4.51 3.05
CA SER A 138 -38.05 -3.66 2.17
C SER A 138 -37.36 -4.47 1.08
N ALA A 139 -36.86 -5.67 1.36
CA ALA A 139 -36.28 -6.56 0.37
C ALA A 139 -37.32 -6.95 -0.73
N ARG A 140 -38.53 -7.26 -0.34
CA ARG A 140 -39.63 -7.53 -1.29
C ARG A 140 -40.01 -6.29 -2.09
N GLN A 141 -40.12 -5.14 -1.44
CA GLN A 141 -40.43 -3.87 -2.11
C GLN A 141 -39.34 -3.49 -3.13
N THR A 142 -38.07 -3.67 -2.78
CA THR A 142 -36.94 -3.47 -3.70
C THR A 142 -37.07 -4.36 -4.95
N LEU A 143 -37.40 -5.65 -4.78
CA LEU A 143 -37.58 -6.58 -5.89
C LEU A 143 -38.80 -6.18 -6.76
N ILE A 144 -39.89 -5.69 -6.15
CA ILE A 144 -41.06 -5.17 -6.88
C ILE A 144 -40.64 -3.95 -7.73
N HIS A 145 -39.91 -2.97 -7.15
CA HIS A 145 -39.43 -1.80 -7.87
C HIS A 145 -38.50 -2.14 -9.03
N LEU A 146 -37.75 -3.24 -8.92
CA LEU A 146 -36.89 -3.76 -9.97
C LEU A 146 -37.61 -4.64 -11.01
N GLY A 147 -38.93 -4.81 -10.89
CA GLY A 147 -39.74 -5.65 -11.80
C GLY A 147 -39.57 -7.15 -11.58
N LYS A 148 -39.12 -7.57 -10.39
CA LYS A 148 -38.88 -8.97 -10.01
C LYS A 148 -39.77 -9.42 -8.82
N PRO A 149 -41.13 -9.25 -8.84
CA PRO A 149 -41.97 -9.45 -7.66
C PRO A 149 -41.96 -10.88 -7.13
N ASP A 150 -41.73 -11.89 -7.99
CA ASP A 150 -41.79 -13.32 -7.66
C ASP A 150 -40.38 -13.91 -7.34
N ALA A 151 -39.34 -13.09 -7.28
CA ALA A 151 -37.98 -13.57 -6.98
C ALA A 151 -37.91 -14.15 -5.56
N PRO A 152 -37.42 -15.40 -5.37
CA PRO A 152 -37.34 -16.05 -4.06
C PRO A 152 -36.12 -15.56 -3.24
N ALA A 153 -35.19 -14.90 -3.87
CA ALA A 153 -33.92 -14.38 -3.28
C ALA A 153 -33.57 -13.00 -3.81
N ILE A 154 -32.83 -12.26 -3.04
CA ILE A 154 -32.30 -10.93 -3.39
C ILE A 154 -30.78 -11.00 -3.51
N GLY A 155 -30.24 -10.56 -4.65
CA GLY A 155 -28.82 -10.54 -4.94
C GLY A 155 -28.17 -9.20 -4.63
N LEU A 156 -26.85 -9.16 -4.75
CA LEU A 156 -26.09 -7.93 -4.57
C LEU A 156 -26.43 -6.88 -5.64
N GLU A 157 -26.64 -7.32 -6.88
CA GLU A 157 -27.02 -6.45 -8.00
C GLU A 157 -28.38 -5.76 -7.78
N ASP A 158 -29.27 -6.40 -7.02
CA ASP A 158 -30.59 -5.87 -6.70
C ASP A 158 -30.54 -4.79 -5.61
N THR A 159 -29.44 -4.69 -4.85
CA THR A 159 -29.31 -3.77 -3.70
C THR A 159 -28.33 -2.63 -3.93
N THR A 160 -27.43 -2.75 -4.92
CA THR A 160 -26.34 -1.78 -5.13
C THR A 160 -26.74 -0.57 -5.95
N ASP A 161 -27.74 -0.65 -6.79
CA ASP A 161 -28.21 0.46 -7.63
C ASP A 161 -29.29 1.27 -6.91
N THR A 162 -28.89 1.96 -5.83
CA THR A 162 -29.79 2.83 -5.06
C THR A 162 -30.40 3.94 -5.93
N ALA A 163 -29.64 4.44 -6.91
CA ALA A 163 -30.14 5.43 -7.85
C ALA A 163 -31.34 4.88 -8.65
N LYS A 164 -31.29 3.62 -9.07
CA LYS A 164 -32.40 2.99 -9.80
C LYS A 164 -33.59 2.68 -8.88
N ILE A 165 -33.34 2.28 -7.64
CA ILE A 165 -34.39 2.01 -6.65
C ILE A 165 -35.13 3.32 -6.32
N PHE A 166 -34.41 4.44 -6.15
CA PHE A 166 -34.97 5.74 -5.76
C PHE A 166 -35.28 6.66 -6.95
N ALA A 167 -34.95 6.29 -8.20
CA ALA A 167 -35.15 7.15 -9.39
C ALA A 167 -36.58 7.69 -9.56
N ALA A 168 -37.57 6.91 -9.14
CA ALA A 168 -39.00 7.26 -9.23
C ALA A 168 -39.51 7.95 -7.95
N THR A 169 -38.73 8.04 -6.87
CA THR A 169 -39.16 8.64 -5.60
C THR A 169 -38.74 10.12 -5.55
N ARG A 170 -39.64 10.96 -5.02
CA ARG A 170 -39.39 12.38 -4.84
C ARG A 170 -38.59 12.67 -3.55
N PHE A 171 -38.77 11.87 -2.54
CA PHE A 171 -38.11 11.90 -1.24
C PHE A 171 -37.59 10.51 -0.92
N ASN A 172 -36.40 10.40 -0.29
CA ASN A 172 -35.70 9.15 -0.08
C ASN A 172 -34.99 9.04 1.29
N GLY A 173 -35.21 10.02 2.17
CA GLY A 173 -34.82 9.95 3.58
C GLY A 173 -33.37 10.28 3.89
N ASP A 174 -32.60 10.84 2.95
CA ASP A 174 -31.20 11.22 3.21
C ASP A 174 -31.00 12.69 3.65
N GLY A 175 -32.09 13.47 3.65
CA GLY A 175 -32.06 14.88 3.99
C GLY A 175 -31.49 15.78 2.90
N ILE A 176 -31.40 15.26 1.67
CA ILE A 176 -30.94 15.99 0.48
C ILE A 176 -32.12 16.14 -0.47
N ILE A 177 -32.38 17.36 -0.89
CA ILE A 177 -33.47 17.66 -1.83
C ILE A 177 -32.92 18.15 -3.18
N PRO A 178 -33.17 17.42 -4.27
CA PRO A 178 -32.93 17.92 -5.61
C PRO A 178 -33.90 19.09 -5.97
N ALA A 179 -33.56 19.88 -6.97
CA ALA A 179 -34.40 21.02 -7.38
C ALA A 179 -35.81 20.62 -7.82
N ASP A 180 -35.98 19.40 -8.38
CA ASP A 180 -37.30 18.88 -8.79
C ASP A 180 -38.14 18.34 -7.62
N ALA A 181 -37.60 18.32 -6.39
CA ALA A 181 -38.36 18.07 -5.18
C ALA A 181 -39.30 19.25 -4.81
N ALA A 182 -39.03 20.45 -5.28
CA ALA A 182 -39.93 21.61 -5.07
C ALA A 182 -41.17 21.54 -5.97
N GLU A 183 -42.33 21.92 -5.41
CA GLU A 183 -43.63 21.91 -6.15
C GLU A 183 -43.83 23.18 -6.93
N ASP A 184 -43.26 24.28 -6.45
CA ASP A 184 -43.37 25.61 -7.07
C ASP A 184 -42.04 26.03 -7.72
N ASP A 185 -42.14 26.76 -8.83
CA ASP A 185 -40.98 27.21 -9.60
C ASP A 185 -40.11 28.22 -8.84
N ALA A 186 -40.69 28.95 -7.89
CA ALA A 186 -39.97 29.95 -7.10
C ALA A 186 -38.98 29.26 -6.13
N THR A 187 -39.46 28.28 -5.38
CA THR A 187 -38.59 27.47 -4.49
C THR A 187 -37.55 26.69 -5.29
N LYS A 188 -37.94 26.11 -6.44
CA LYS A 188 -37.02 25.40 -7.34
C LYS A 188 -35.88 26.32 -7.82
N ALA A 189 -36.21 27.58 -8.19
CA ALA A 189 -35.20 28.55 -8.59
C ALA A 189 -34.21 28.84 -7.44
N VAL A 190 -34.70 28.98 -6.19
CA VAL A 190 -33.85 29.23 -5.03
C VAL A 190 -32.97 28.03 -4.75
N ILE A 191 -33.46 26.78 -4.86
CA ILE A 191 -32.63 25.58 -4.71
C ILE A 191 -31.49 25.57 -5.75
N LEU A 192 -31.79 25.89 -7.02
CA LEU A 192 -30.77 25.99 -8.07
C LEU A 192 -29.73 27.08 -7.80
N GLU A 193 -30.18 28.23 -7.24
CA GLU A 193 -29.26 29.30 -6.84
C GLU A 193 -28.39 28.91 -5.65
N ILE A 194 -28.89 28.14 -4.67
CA ILE A 194 -28.10 27.56 -3.58
C ILE A 194 -27.06 26.62 -4.16
N MET A 195 -27.47 25.71 -5.04
CA MET A 195 -26.57 24.79 -5.73
C MET A 195 -25.44 25.50 -6.49
N ALA A 196 -25.77 26.60 -7.16
CA ALA A 196 -24.82 27.37 -7.96
C ALA A 196 -23.83 28.18 -7.10
N THR A 197 -24.23 28.65 -5.91
CA THR A 197 -23.45 29.58 -5.08
C THR A 197 -22.72 28.86 -3.91
N ILE A 198 -23.35 27.89 -3.31
CA ILE A 198 -22.80 27.15 -2.15
C ILE A 198 -22.22 25.79 -2.57
N GLY A 199 -22.82 25.17 -3.61
CA GLY A 199 -22.43 23.86 -4.10
C GLY A 199 -23.54 22.82 -3.96
N THR A 200 -23.25 21.58 -4.37
CA THR A 200 -24.21 20.48 -4.42
C THR A 200 -23.75 19.31 -3.59
N VAL A 201 -24.72 18.52 -3.08
CA VAL A 201 -24.53 17.19 -2.52
C VAL A 201 -25.32 16.20 -3.39
N THR A 202 -24.80 14.99 -3.54
CA THR A 202 -25.48 13.97 -4.35
C THR A 202 -26.53 13.26 -3.50
N ASP A 203 -27.76 13.31 -3.94
CA ASP A 203 -28.92 12.60 -3.40
C ASP A 203 -28.84 11.09 -3.70
N ARG A 204 -29.50 10.24 -2.92
CA ARG A 204 -29.57 8.78 -3.13
C ARG A 204 -30.07 8.38 -4.51
N SER A 205 -30.88 9.22 -5.15
CA SER A 205 -31.32 9.02 -6.55
C SER A 205 -30.23 9.31 -7.58
N GLY A 206 -29.05 9.74 -7.15
CA GLY A 206 -27.92 10.16 -8.01
C GLY A 206 -28.04 11.58 -8.54
N LYS A 207 -29.10 12.32 -8.23
CA LYS A 207 -29.30 13.71 -8.64
C LYS A 207 -28.53 14.66 -7.71
N PRO A 208 -28.04 15.81 -8.22
CA PRO A 208 -27.50 16.87 -7.38
C PRO A 208 -28.62 17.55 -6.60
N GLY A 209 -28.41 17.81 -5.32
CA GLY A 209 -29.35 18.45 -4.43
C GLY A 209 -28.66 19.31 -3.38
N ILE A 210 -29.42 19.78 -2.40
CA ILE A 210 -28.96 20.55 -1.23
C ILE A 210 -29.43 19.92 0.06
N ASN A 211 -28.63 20.02 1.09
CA ASN A 211 -28.98 19.63 2.45
C ASN A 211 -29.24 20.84 3.36
N GLN A 212 -29.60 20.61 4.62
CA GLN A 212 -29.89 21.67 5.59
C GLN A 212 -28.70 22.61 5.83
N GLU A 213 -27.48 22.07 5.88
CA GLU A 213 -26.27 22.85 6.11
C GLU A 213 -26.01 23.85 4.99
N GLN A 214 -26.20 23.44 3.72
CA GLN A 214 -26.05 24.31 2.57
C GLN A 214 -27.12 25.36 2.52
N ALA A 215 -28.37 25.01 2.84
CA ALA A 215 -29.47 25.96 2.93
C ALA A 215 -29.21 27.00 4.01
N ASP A 216 -28.84 26.59 5.22
CA ASP A 216 -28.53 27.50 6.32
C ASP A 216 -27.36 28.42 6.02
N LEU A 217 -26.30 27.89 5.40
CA LEU A 217 -25.15 28.67 4.98
C LEU A 217 -25.53 29.71 3.93
N PHE A 218 -26.37 29.34 2.94
CA PHE A 218 -26.85 30.27 1.93
C PHE A 218 -27.61 31.41 2.54
N PHE A 219 -28.61 31.16 3.40
CA PHE A 219 -29.40 32.20 4.03
C PHE A 219 -28.58 33.08 4.99
N ALA A 220 -27.57 32.51 5.65
CA ALA A 220 -26.63 33.27 6.46
C ALA A 220 -25.77 34.22 5.61
N GLU A 221 -25.22 33.74 4.50
CA GLU A 221 -24.46 34.55 3.54
C GLU A 221 -25.35 35.62 2.89
N ALA A 222 -26.59 35.26 2.53
CA ALA A 222 -27.56 36.20 1.97
C ALA A 222 -27.90 37.34 2.94
N GLN A 223 -28.15 37.00 4.20
CA GLN A 223 -28.41 37.98 5.24
C GLN A 223 -27.19 38.90 5.46
N ALA A 224 -25.99 38.31 5.58
CA ALA A 224 -24.74 39.06 5.76
C ALA A 224 -24.48 40.03 4.60
N TYR A 225 -24.79 39.60 3.37
CA TYR A 225 -24.65 40.45 2.16
C TYR A 225 -25.66 41.60 2.16
N ALA A 226 -26.92 41.32 2.48
CA ALA A 226 -27.96 42.35 2.59
C ALA A 226 -27.64 43.35 3.71
N ASP A 227 -27.21 42.90 4.89
CA ASP A 227 -26.82 43.75 6.02
C ASP A 227 -25.60 44.62 5.70
N TRP A 228 -24.63 44.09 4.94
CA TRP A 228 -23.47 44.82 4.49
C TRP A 228 -23.91 45.99 3.57
N TRP A 229 -24.81 45.76 2.63
CA TRP A 229 -25.40 46.80 1.77
C TRP A 229 -26.30 47.79 2.53
N ALA A 230 -27.04 47.29 3.51
CA ALA A 230 -27.89 48.16 4.36
C ALA A 230 -27.07 49.21 5.12
N LYS A 231 -25.86 48.88 5.55
CA LYS A 231 -24.92 49.84 6.15
C LYS A 231 -24.58 50.98 5.17
N ALA A 232 -24.31 50.66 3.90
CA ALA A 232 -24.04 51.68 2.89
C ALA A 232 -25.25 52.57 2.58
N ALA A 233 -26.45 51.97 2.59
CA ALA A 233 -27.70 52.73 2.37
C ALA A 233 -28.06 53.64 3.55
N SER A 234 -27.65 53.28 4.79
CA SER A 234 -27.96 54.08 5.99
C SER A 234 -26.98 55.23 6.25
N ASP A 235 -25.80 55.22 5.64
CA ASP A 235 -24.77 56.26 5.84
C ASP A 235 -24.36 56.90 4.51
N PRO A 236 -24.84 58.12 4.23
CA PRO A 236 -24.50 58.87 3.02
C PRO A 236 -22.97 59.13 2.86
N GLN A 237 -22.20 59.03 3.92
CA GLN A 237 -20.74 59.18 3.84
C GLN A 237 -20.09 58.01 3.12
N ILE A 238 -20.69 56.82 3.19
CA ILE A 238 -20.22 55.64 2.48
C ILE A 238 -20.45 55.78 0.98
N THR A 239 -21.57 56.36 0.57
CA THR A 239 -21.92 56.51 -0.84
C THR A 239 -22.01 57.97 -1.25
N PRO A 240 -20.90 58.76 -1.25
CA PRO A 240 -20.94 60.22 -1.48
C PRO A 240 -21.43 60.63 -2.87
N LEU A 241 -21.50 59.71 -3.81
CA LEU A 241 -22.04 59.89 -5.17
C LEU A 241 -23.24 58.96 -5.48
N GLY A 242 -23.88 58.41 -4.42
CA GLY A 242 -24.96 57.45 -4.58
C GLY A 242 -24.52 56.22 -5.37
N GLU A 243 -25.31 55.83 -6.36
CA GLU A 243 -25.06 54.67 -7.22
C GLU A 243 -23.76 54.79 -8.05
N ALA A 244 -23.25 56.00 -8.29
CA ALA A 244 -22.00 56.20 -9.03
C ALA A 244 -20.75 55.98 -8.15
N THR A 245 -20.89 55.86 -6.81
CA THR A 245 -19.75 55.72 -5.89
C THR A 245 -18.84 54.53 -6.21
N PRO A 246 -19.32 53.29 -6.53
CA PRO A 246 -18.46 52.15 -6.84
C PRO A 246 -17.55 52.43 -8.06
N ALA A 247 -18.12 53.02 -9.13
CA ALA A 247 -17.35 53.37 -10.34
C ALA A 247 -16.33 54.49 -10.07
N ALA A 248 -16.73 55.51 -9.29
CA ALA A 248 -15.85 56.59 -8.87
C ALA A 248 -14.69 56.10 -7.97
N ALA A 249 -14.98 55.21 -7.02
CA ALA A 249 -13.98 54.59 -6.15
C ALA A 249 -12.99 53.69 -6.93
N ALA A 250 -13.48 52.96 -7.94
CA ALA A 250 -12.62 52.17 -8.82
C ALA A 250 -11.64 53.06 -9.61
N ALA A 251 -12.15 54.14 -10.18
CA ALA A 251 -11.34 55.13 -10.88
C ALA A 251 -10.32 55.82 -9.94
N TYR A 252 -10.76 56.19 -8.73
CA TYR A 252 -9.87 56.71 -7.67
C TYR A 252 -8.77 55.76 -7.30
N ARG A 253 -9.07 54.48 -7.02
CA ARG A 253 -8.06 53.45 -6.70
C ARG A 253 -7.03 53.28 -7.81
N ALA A 254 -7.47 53.33 -9.07
CA ALA A 254 -6.61 53.15 -10.21
C ALA A 254 -5.48 54.21 -10.27
N VAL A 255 -5.71 55.42 -9.78
CA VAL A 255 -4.75 56.53 -9.83
C VAL A 255 -4.10 56.85 -8.48
N LYS A 256 -4.70 56.36 -7.36
CA LYS A 256 -4.31 56.76 -5.99
C LYS A 256 -2.83 56.69 -5.74
N GLY A 257 -2.20 55.56 -6.00
CA GLY A 257 -0.76 55.38 -5.70
C GLY A 257 0.13 56.32 -6.49
N LYS A 258 -0.27 56.70 -7.72
CA LYS A 258 0.50 57.60 -8.56
C LYS A 258 0.31 59.08 -8.19
N VAL A 259 -0.92 59.43 -7.80
CA VAL A 259 -1.21 60.79 -7.33
C VAL A 259 -0.54 61.04 -5.97
N ASP A 260 -0.57 60.04 -5.06
CA ASP A 260 0.13 60.08 -3.78
C ASP A 260 1.67 60.27 -3.98
N ASP A 261 2.27 59.51 -4.91
CA ASP A 261 3.69 59.64 -5.28
C ASP A 261 4.01 61.04 -5.85
N TYR A 262 3.13 61.56 -6.71
CA TYR A 262 3.30 62.87 -7.29
C TYR A 262 3.36 63.99 -6.22
N PHE A 263 2.40 64.06 -5.30
CA PHE A 263 2.38 65.02 -4.24
C PHE A 263 3.49 64.83 -3.21
N ALA A 264 3.87 63.58 -2.93
CA ALA A 264 5.03 63.27 -2.10
C ALA A 264 6.33 63.81 -2.71
N ARG A 265 6.48 63.71 -4.03
CA ARG A 265 7.65 64.34 -4.76
C ARG A 265 7.58 65.84 -4.72
N CYS A 266 6.42 66.44 -4.87
CA CYS A 266 6.26 67.90 -4.77
C CYS A 266 6.60 68.41 -3.37
N ARG A 267 6.24 67.70 -2.30
CA ARG A 267 6.65 67.98 -0.92
C ARG A 267 8.19 67.93 -0.74
N LEU A 268 8.81 66.83 -1.27
CA LEU A 268 10.26 66.71 -1.21
C LEU A 268 10.97 67.79 -1.99
N ALA A 269 10.43 68.22 -3.14
CA ALA A 269 10.95 69.35 -3.92
C ALA A 269 10.83 70.71 -3.15
N ALA A 270 9.75 70.83 -2.35
CA ALA A 270 9.58 72.04 -1.48
C ALA A 270 10.52 72.02 -0.29
N PHE A 271 10.87 70.85 0.25
CA PHE A 271 11.83 70.69 1.34
C PHE A 271 13.27 70.97 0.87
N ASP A 272 13.67 70.40 -0.27
CA ASP A 272 15.02 70.57 -0.83
C ASP A 272 14.97 70.69 -2.36
N ALA A 273 15.15 71.88 -2.88
CA ALA A 273 15.15 72.14 -4.33
C ALA A 273 16.26 71.39 -5.10
N ARG A 274 17.31 70.98 -4.44
CA ARG A 274 18.38 70.16 -5.05
C ARG A 274 17.89 68.78 -5.51
N ALA A 275 16.81 68.27 -4.95
CA ALA A 275 16.19 67.01 -5.34
C ALA A 275 15.44 67.08 -6.68
N LEU A 276 15.09 68.27 -7.21
CA LEU A 276 14.26 68.44 -8.41
C LEU A 276 14.74 67.64 -9.63
N PRO A 277 16.06 67.62 -10.00
CA PRO A 277 16.49 66.85 -11.17
C PRO A 277 16.24 65.35 -11.01
N ALA A 278 16.52 64.82 -9.81
CA ALA A 278 16.30 63.39 -9.52
C ALA A 278 14.83 63.03 -9.41
N LEU A 279 13.96 63.91 -8.88
CA LEU A 279 12.53 63.73 -8.75
C LEU A 279 11.83 63.69 -10.10
N ASN A 280 12.35 64.46 -11.10
CA ASN A 280 11.85 64.50 -12.46
C ASN A 280 12.48 63.47 -13.42
N ARG A 281 13.34 62.64 -12.91
CA ARG A 281 14.23 61.74 -13.64
C ARG A 281 15.34 62.42 -14.40
N PRO A 282 16.54 61.87 -14.41
CA PRO A 282 17.66 62.40 -15.18
C PRO A 282 17.41 62.25 -16.70
N GLU A 283 18.04 63.09 -17.52
CA GLU A 283 17.96 63.05 -18.97
C GLU A 283 18.37 61.70 -19.54
N THR A 284 19.35 61.02 -18.89
CA THR A 284 19.77 59.68 -19.26
C THR A 284 18.65 58.66 -19.30
N ASP A 285 17.66 58.70 -18.38
CA ASP A 285 16.53 57.80 -18.33
C ASP A 285 15.61 58.03 -19.52
N TYR A 286 15.41 59.29 -19.92
CA TYR A 286 14.62 59.62 -21.11
C TYR A 286 15.33 59.18 -22.40
N LEU A 287 16.65 59.35 -22.51
CA LEU A 287 17.40 58.87 -23.67
C LEU A 287 17.28 57.37 -23.87
N VAL A 288 17.37 56.58 -22.78
CA VAL A 288 17.21 55.12 -22.79
C VAL A 288 15.78 54.75 -23.22
N LEU A 289 14.76 55.47 -22.72
CA LEU A 289 13.38 55.22 -23.06
C LEU A 289 13.03 55.59 -24.50
N CYS A 290 13.50 56.78 -24.95
CA CYS A 290 13.23 57.29 -26.31
C CYS A 290 13.91 56.44 -27.42
N ALA A 291 14.94 55.65 -27.07
CA ALA A 291 15.57 54.71 -27.98
C ALA A 291 14.70 53.47 -28.24
N LYS A 292 13.64 53.26 -27.49
CA LYS A 292 12.71 52.13 -27.59
C LYS A 292 11.38 52.53 -28.26
N ASP A 293 10.63 51.54 -28.70
CA ASP A 293 9.24 51.74 -29.09
C ASP A 293 8.41 52.08 -27.82
N LEU A 294 7.94 53.32 -27.74
CA LEU A 294 7.19 53.84 -26.58
C LEU A 294 5.83 53.17 -26.42
N SER A 295 5.21 52.69 -27.50
CA SER A 295 3.95 51.97 -27.44
C SER A 295 4.10 50.58 -26.84
N ALA A 296 5.17 49.89 -27.17
CA ALA A 296 5.51 48.57 -26.63
C ALA A 296 6.05 48.64 -25.18
N ASN A 297 6.61 49.78 -24.76
CA ASN A 297 7.21 49.97 -23.44
C ASN A 297 6.39 50.89 -22.51
N ALA A 298 5.06 50.90 -22.68
CA ALA A 298 4.16 51.70 -21.86
C ALA A 298 4.31 51.43 -20.34
N GLY A 299 4.69 50.20 -19.94
CA GLY A 299 4.97 49.83 -18.56
C GLY A 299 6.15 50.58 -17.95
N GLU A 300 7.24 50.81 -18.71
CA GLU A 300 8.41 51.56 -18.25
C GLU A 300 8.03 53.06 -18.09
N LEU A 301 7.25 53.59 -19.05
CA LEU A 301 6.78 54.98 -18.99
C LEU A 301 5.84 55.19 -17.81
N ALA A 302 5.00 54.21 -17.47
CA ALA A 302 4.12 54.23 -16.28
C ALA A 302 4.91 54.36 -14.96
N GLY A 303 6.16 53.90 -14.92
CA GLY A 303 7.06 54.09 -13.80
C GLY A 303 7.57 55.51 -13.56
N PHE A 304 7.46 56.41 -14.57
CA PHE A 304 7.88 57.78 -14.48
C PHE A 304 6.92 58.63 -13.63
N PRO A 305 7.33 59.88 -13.17
CA PRO A 305 6.42 60.76 -12.48
C PRO A 305 5.13 61.05 -13.28
N LEU A 306 4.06 61.31 -12.59
CA LEU A 306 2.74 61.55 -13.19
C LEU A 306 2.69 62.84 -14.02
N SER A 307 3.42 63.86 -13.59
CA SER A 307 3.63 65.14 -14.29
C SER A 307 4.95 65.71 -13.86
N VAL A 308 5.43 66.75 -14.48
CA VAL A 308 6.65 67.52 -14.08
C VAL A 308 6.47 67.99 -12.64
N VAL A 309 7.39 67.55 -11.76
CA VAL A 309 7.40 67.85 -10.33
C VAL A 309 8.01 69.26 -10.07
N ALA A 310 7.35 70.05 -9.25
CA ALA A 310 7.86 71.29 -8.70
C ALA A 310 7.27 71.52 -7.30
N ALA A 311 7.95 72.35 -6.50
CA ALA A 311 7.47 72.70 -5.16
C ALA A 311 6.07 73.30 -5.18
N GLY A 312 5.12 72.67 -4.44
CA GLY A 312 3.74 73.14 -4.32
C GLY A 312 2.92 73.11 -5.62
N LYS A 313 3.40 72.43 -6.65
CA LYS A 313 2.73 72.40 -7.94
C LYS A 313 1.46 71.52 -7.89
N ALA A 314 0.32 72.13 -8.33
CA ALA A 314 -0.92 71.37 -8.52
C ALA A 314 -0.82 70.45 -9.72
N LEU A 315 -1.57 69.31 -9.66
CA LEU A 315 -1.60 68.27 -10.68
C LEU A 315 -2.68 68.60 -11.72
N SER A 316 -2.29 68.72 -12.97
CA SER A 316 -3.25 68.77 -14.09
C SER A 316 -3.85 67.35 -14.33
N LEU A 317 -5.14 67.29 -14.56
CA LEU A 317 -5.84 66.03 -14.89
C LEU A 317 -6.07 65.85 -16.41
N ALA A 318 -5.59 66.79 -17.22
CA ALA A 318 -5.83 66.80 -18.67
C ALA A 318 -4.56 66.93 -19.48
N GLU A 319 -3.71 67.96 -19.17
CA GLU A 319 -2.58 68.33 -19.97
C GLU A 319 -1.24 68.19 -19.18
N GLY A 320 -0.18 67.88 -19.87
CA GLY A 320 1.14 67.74 -19.25
C GLY A 320 1.29 66.53 -18.30
N VAL A 321 0.46 65.56 -18.49
CA VAL A 321 0.50 64.32 -17.69
C VAL A 321 1.19 63.16 -18.45
N ASN A 322 1.77 62.25 -17.70
CA ASN A 322 2.40 61.07 -18.26
C ASN A 322 1.43 60.30 -19.16
N PRO A 323 1.74 60.09 -20.47
CA PRO A 323 0.84 59.44 -21.40
C PRO A 323 0.28 58.09 -20.97
N ALA A 324 1.08 57.30 -20.24
CA ALA A 324 0.65 56.00 -19.71
C ALA A 324 -0.49 56.13 -18.68
N TRP A 325 -0.64 57.29 -18.05
CA TRP A 325 -1.66 57.58 -17.03
C TRP A 325 -2.77 58.49 -17.50
N ALA A 326 -2.72 58.95 -18.76
CA ALA A 326 -3.72 59.91 -19.32
C ALA A 326 -5.15 59.34 -19.27
N ALA A 327 -5.36 58.10 -19.72
CA ALA A 327 -6.68 57.45 -19.71
C ALA A 327 -7.19 57.18 -18.29
N PRO A 328 -6.41 56.58 -17.34
CA PRO A 328 -6.84 56.45 -15.95
C PRO A 328 -7.16 57.78 -15.27
N LEU A 329 -6.40 58.86 -15.54
CA LEU A 329 -6.67 60.19 -14.98
C LEU A 329 -7.94 60.82 -15.58
N ALA A 330 -8.17 60.64 -16.87
CA ALA A 330 -9.41 61.09 -17.50
C ALA A 330 -10.65 60.39 -16.92
N ALA A 331 -10.54 59.05 -16.71
CA ALA A 331 -11.60 58.28 -16.04
C ALA A 331 -11.82 58.75 -14.59
N PHE A 332 -10.74 58.97 -13.83
CA PHE A 332 -10.80 59.52 -12.48
C PHE A 332 -11.42 60.91 -12.46
N ARG A 333 -11.03 61.78 -13.37
CA ARG A 333 -11.58 63.12 -13.49
C ARG A 333 -13.09 63.07 -13.69
N ALA A 334 -13.56 62.29 -14.67
CA ALA A 334 -14.98 62.21 -15.01
C ALA A 334 -15.81 61.53 -13.91
N ALA A 335 -15.33 60.43 -13.33
CA ALA A 335 -16.09 59.65 -12.38
C ALA A 335 -16.03 60.18 -10.93
N ALA A 336 -14.91 60.80 -10.53
CA ALA A 336 -14.68 61.14 -9.12
C ALA A 336 -14.39 62.65 -8.90
N ALA A 337 -13.39 63.23 -9.61
CA ALA A 337 -12.96 64.59 -9.32
C ALA A 337 -14.04 65.63 -9.72
N GLN A 338 -14.61 65.56 -10.92
CA GLN A 338 -15.66 66.47 -11.39
C GLN A 338 -16.92 66.44 -10.53
N PRO A 339 -17.49 65.28 -10.19
CA PRO A 339 -18.71 65.24 -9.35
C PRO A 339 -18.49 65.74 -7.92
N LEU A 340 -17.28 65.62 -7.36
CA LEU A 340 -17.01 66.00 -5.96
C LEU A 340 -16.37 67.37 -5.76
N LEU A 341 -15.63 67.88 -6.74
CA LEU A 341 -14.91 69.19 -6.68
C LEU A 341 -15.44 70.21 -7.68
N GLY A 342 -16.33 69.86 -8.60
CA GLY A 342 -16.74 70.69 -9.70
C GLY A 342 -15.84 70.60 -10.93
N GLU A 343 -15.85 71.56 -11.85
CA GLU A 343 -15.06 71.54 -13.10
C GLU A 343 -13.55 71.72 -12.86
N ALA A 344 -12.94 70.85 -12.07
CA ALA A 344 -11.51 70.88 -11.80
C ALA A 344 -10.71 70.26 -12.96
N THR A 345 -10.00 71.06 -13.74
CA THR A 345 -8.97 70.59 -14.68
C THR A 345 -7.64 70.37 -13.99
N VAL A 346 -7.43 70.94 -12.79
CA VAL A 346 -6.25 70.91 -11.96
C VAL A 346 -6.67 70.63 -10.52
N ILE A 347 -5.95 69.81 -9.79
CA ILE A 347 -6.20 69.54 -8.38
C ILE A 347 -4.95 69.91 -7.57
N THR A 348 -5.16 70.60 -6.45
CA THR A 348 -4.11 70.84 -5.44
C THR A 348 -3.97 69.61 -4.53
N GLU A 349 -2.89 69.59 -3.72
CA GLU A 349 -2.70 68.56 -2.70
C GLU A 349 -3.87 68.58 -1.67
N ALA A 350 -4.39 69.75 -1.33
CA ALA A 350 -5.51 69.89 -0.42
C ALA A 350 -6.79 69.25 -1.00
N ASP A 351 -7.06 69.49 -2.31
CA ASP A 351 -8.19 68.88 -3.02
C ASP A 351 -8.05 67.36 -3.05
N TRP A 352 -6.82 66.86 -3.30
CA TRP A 352 -6.54 65.43 -3.28
C TRP A 352 -6.82 64.82 -1.91
N LEU A 353 -6.33 65.40 -0.83
CA LEU A 353 -6.58 64.95 0.54
C LEU A 353 -8.06 65.00 0.89
N ALA A 354 -8.78 66.00 0.42
CA ALA A 354 -10.24 66.08 0.57
C ALA A 354 -10.94 64.92 -0.17
N LEU A 355 -10.51 64.58 -1.39
CA LEU A 355 -11.02 63.45 -2.13
C LEU A 355 -10.70 62.10 -1.41
N VAL A 356 -9.47 61.92 -0.92
CA VAL A 356 -9.08 60.76 -0.13
C VAL A 356 -10.01 60.61 1.08
N ALA A 357 -10.27 61.72 1.80
CA ALA A 357 -11.16 61.72 2.95
C ALA A 357 -12.62 61.35 2.58
N LYS A 358 -13.10 61.81 1.39
CA LYS A 358 -14.45 61.48 0.89
C LYS A 358 -14.61 59.99 0.58
N PHE A 359 -13.57 59.32 0.07
CA PHE A 359 -13.62 57.88 -0.21
C PHE A 359 -13.25 57.02 1.00
N ALA A 360 -12.73 57.55 2.10
CA ALA A 360 -12.28 56.78 3.24
C ALA A 360 -13.37 55.91 3.85
N ALA A 361 -14.59 56.42 3.99
CA ALA A 361 -15.73 55.65 4.52
C ALA A 361 -16.11 54.49 3.57
N TYR A 362 -16.13 54.76 2.26
CA TYR A 362 -16.41 53.73 1.24
C TYR A 362 -15.32 52.63 1.23
N GLU A 363 -14.08 53.01 1.28
CA GLU A 363 -12.94 52.04 1.33
C GLU A 363 -13.02 51.17 2.57
N ALA A 364 -13.28 51.76 3.75
CA ALA A 364 -13.43 51.04 5.00
C ALA A 364 -14.64 50.07 4.93
N TRP A 365 -15.79 50.52 4.42
CA TRP A 365 -16.95 49.69 4.22
C TRP A 365 -16.68 48.56 3.20
N SER A 366 -16.07 48.89 2.06
CA SER A 366 -15.75 47.92 1.01
C SER A 366 -14.80 46.82 1.52
N ALA A 367 -13.85 47.15 2.42
CA ALA A 367 -12.95 46.24 3.03
C ALA A 367 -13.63 45.25 4.01
N THR A 368 -14.80 45.61 4.54
CA THR A 368 -15.59 44.72 5.45
C THR A 368 -16.65 43.90 4.71
N LYS A 369 -16.49 43.66 3.42
CA LYS A 369 -17.44 42.93 2.59
C LYS A 369 -17.70 41.53 3.16
N THR A 370 -18.97 41.21 3.39
CA THR A 370 -19.47 39.93 3.87
C THR A 370 -20.50 39.37 2.88
N GLY A 371 -20.79 38.06 2.99
CA GLY A 371 -21.77 37.42 2.10
C GLY A 371 -21.28 37.29 0.66
N THR A 372 -20.00 37.09 0.45
CA THR A 372 -19.37 37.11 -0.89
C THR A 372 -19.80 35.94 -1.76
N LYS A 373 -20.25 34.82 -1.17
CA LYS A 373 -20.67 33.63 -1.91
C LYS A 373 -21.92 33.87 -2.75
N VAL A 374 -22.82 34.74 -2.29
CA VAL A 374 -24.09 35.03 -2.96
C VAL A 374 -24.05 36.35 -3.81
N GLU A 375 -22.90 36.98 -3.87
CA GLU A 375 -22.71 38.25 -4.59
C GLU A 375 -23.16 38.21 -6.07
N SER A 376 -22.91 37.03 -6.72
CA SER A 376 -23.27 36.83 -8.13
C SER A 376 -24.77 36.97 -8.42
N LEU A 377 -25.62 36.81 -7.40
CA LEU A 377 -27.09 36.98 -7.54
C LEU A 377 -27.52 38.46 -7.58
N GLY A 378 -26.71 39.34 -7.04
CA GLY A 378 -27.02 40.77 -6.90
C GLY A 378 -27.94 41.07 -5.72
N LEU A 379 -27.90 42.32 -5.23
CA LEU A 379 -28.63 42.75 -4.03
C LEU A 379 -30.15 42.59 -4.16
N ALA A 380 -30.73 42.99 -5.29
CA ALA A 380 -32.16 42.92 -5.50
C ALA A 380 -32.71 41.48 -5.43
N ARG A 381 -31.97 40.51 -6.01
CA ARG A 381 -32.36 39.10 -5.97
C ARG A 381 -32.23 38.54 -4.55
N VAL A 382 -31.13 38.84 -3.86
CA VAL A 382 -30.89 38.39 -2.47
C VAL A 382 -32.00 38.93 -1.55
N GLN A 383 -32.37 40.20 -1.66
CA GLN A 383 -33.49 40.79 -0.88
C GLN A 383 -34.84 40.15 -1.19
N ALA A 384 -35.12 39.86 -2.48
CA ALA A 384 -36.32 39.14 -2.87
C ALA A 384 -36.40 37.73 -2.27
N ILE A 385 -35.27 37.01 -2.25
CA ILE A 385 -35.18 35.66 -1.62
C ILE A 385 -35.43 35.75 -0.11
N LEU A 386 -34.77 36.71 0.58
CA LEU A 386 -34.91 36.86 2.04
C LEU A 386 -36.34 37.30 2.44
N ALA A 387 -37.06 38.03 1.58
CA ALA A 387 -38.45 38.39 1.81
C ALA A 387 -39.46 37.31 1.44
N SER A 388 -39.03 36.23 0.79
CA SER A 388 -39.88 35.11 0.36
C SER A 388 -39.95 34.03 1.46
N PRO A 389 -40.94 33.13 1.44
CA PRO A 389 -41.04 31.99 2.35
C PRO A 389 -40.11 30.82 1.96
N ALA A 390 -39.16 31.06 1.05
CA ALA A 390 -38.31 30.00 0.48
C ALA A 390 -37.52 29.26 1.56
N ARG A 391 -37.06 29.98 2.59
CA ARG A 391 -36.31 29.37 3.71
C ARG A 391 -37.12 28.31 4.44
N GLU A 392 -38.36 28.69 4.83
CA GLU A 392 -39.28 27.80 5.55
C GLU A 392 -39.74 26.65 4.66
N THR A 393 -39.98 26.91 3.39
CA THR A 393 -40.42 25.91 2.41
C THR A 393 -39.31 24.86 2.17
N ILE A 394 -38.08 25.30 1.98
CA ILE A 394 -36.91 24.41 1.81
C ILE A 394 -36.68 23.57 3.07
N ALA A 395 -36.73 24.20 4.26
CA ALA A 395 -36.59 23.47 5.53
C ALA A 395 -37.70 22.43 5.71
N ALA A 396 -38.95 22.75 5.32
CA ALA A 396 -40.05 21.79 5.38
C ALA A 396 -39.88 20.63 4.39
N LEU A 397 -39.34 20.88 3.18
CA LEU A 397 -39.02 19.81 2.22
C LEU A 397 -37.94 18.87 2.75
N ILE A 398 -36.85 19.40 3.34
CA ILE A 398 -35.81 18.63 3.96
C ILE A 398 -36.32 17.81 5.14
N LEU A 399 -37.20 18.40 5.98
CA LEU A 399 -37.81 17.69 7.09
C LEU A 399 -38.72 16.55 6.64
N ARG A 400 -39.48 16.78 5.53
CA ARG A 400 -40.36 15.78 4.92
C ARG A 400 -39.55 14.62 4.35
N ASP A 401 -38.39 14.91 3.72
CA ASP A 401 -37.48 13.90 3.27
C ASP A 401 -36.93 13.08 4.43
N LYS A 402 -36.41 13.75 5.48
CA LYS A 402 -35.90 13.10 6.69
C LYS A 402 -36.94 12.24 7.42
N ALA A 403 -38.21 12.52 7.28
CA ALA A 403 -39.27 11.68 7.88
C ALA A 403 -39.28 10.27 7.29
N LEU A 404 -38.72 10.06 6.09
CA LEU A 404 -38.56 8.74 5.44
C LEU A 404 -37.24 8.05 5.79
N GLU A 405 -36.38 8.65 6.64
CA GLU A 405 -35.08 8.11 7.00
C GLU A 405 -35.16 6.67 7.53
N THR A 406 -36.16 6.37 8.33
CA THR A 406 -36.37 5.01 8.87
C THR A 406 -36.63 3.99 7.78
N GLU A 407 -37.45 4.32 6.76
CA GLU A 407 -37.75 3.44 5.63
C GLU A 407 -36.53 3.27 4.74
N ALA A 408 -35.82 4.35 4.46
CA ALA A 408 -34.61 4.35 3.64
C ALA A 408 -33.47 3.59 4.31
N ASN A 409 -33.27 3.76 5.63
CA ASN A 409 -32.27 3.01 6.41
C ASN A 409 -32.59 1.51 6.43
N THR A 410 -33.85 1.13 6.24
CA THR A 410 -34.23 -0.28 6.13
C THR A 410 -33.76 -0.87 4.79
N ILE A 411 -33.71 -0.08 3.70
CA ILE A 411 -33.14 -0.52 2.42
C ILE A 411 -31.62 -0.71 2.56
N ASP A 412 -30.94 0.22 3.25
CA ASP A 412 -29.50 0.06 3.58
C ASP A 412 -29.25 -1.18 4.44
N ALA A 413 -30.18 -1.51 5.36
CA ALA A 413 -30.11 -2.74 6.16
C ALA A 413 -30.29 -4.00 5.30
N VAL A 414 -31.10 -3.95 4.22
CA VAL A 414 -31.20 -5.06 3.25
C VAL A 414 -29.87 -5.26 2.54
N GLU A 415 -29.25 -4.19 1.99
CA GLU A 415 -27.93 -4.28 1.36
C GLU A 415 -26.89 -4.83 2.34
N LYS A 416 -26.85 -4.32 3.56
CA LYS A 416 -25.96 -4.79 4.61
C LYS A 416 -26.13 -6.27 4.91
N LEU A 417 -27.37 -6.74 5.02
CA LEU A 417 -27.65 -8.17 5.28
C LEU A 417 -27.25 -9.06 4.10
N VAL A 418 -27.52 -8.64 2.86
CA VAL A 418 -27.10 -9.34 1.64
C VAL A 418 -25.56 -9.44 1.60
N ARG A 419 -24.85 -8.34 1.80
CA ARG A 419 -23.38 -8.34 1.80
C ARG A 419 -22.78 -9.20 2.90
N TYR A 420 -23.35 -9.17 4.11
CA TYR A 420 -22.90 -10.00 5.21
C TYR A 420 -23.19 -11.48 4.93
N TYR A 421 -24.35 -11.81 4.36
CA TYR A 421 -24.69 -13.17 3.96
C TYR A 421 -23.68 -13.73 2.94
N LEU A 422 -23.27 -12.93 1.97
CA LEU A 422 -22.35 -13.34 0.90
C LEU A 422 -20.89 -13.40 1.36
N HIS A 423 -20.45 -12.48 2.22
CA HIS A 423 -19.03 -12.20 2.40
C HIS A 423 -18.52 -12.40 3.83
N LEU A 424 -19.38 -12.32 4.86
CA LEU A 424 -18.92 -12.25 6.26
C LEU A 424 -18.17 -13.51 6.70
N TYR A 425 -18.65 -14.70 6.32
CA TYR A 425 -17.96 -15.95 6.62
C TYR A 425 -16.58 -16.02 5.97
N LYS A 426 -16.46 -15.57 4.73
CA LYS A 426 -15.18 -15.49 4.03
C LYS A 426 -14.19 -14.57 4.74
N LEU A 427 -14.66 -13.46 5.30
CA LEU A 427 -13.83 -12.60 6.16
C LEU A 427 -13.40 -13.36 7.41
N CYS A 428 -14.32 -14.02 8.12
CA CYS A 428 -14.00 -14.74 9.36
C CYS A 428 -12.92 -15.82 9.16
N VAL A 429 -12.97 -16.60 8.08
CA VAL A 429 -11.97 -17.65 7.79
C VAL A 429 -10.64 -17.10 7.22
N ASN A 430 -10.50 -15.79 7.07
CA ASN A 430 -9.27 -15.08 6.68
C ASN A 430 -8.82 -14.06 7.74
N PHE A 431 -9.54 -13.95 8.87
CA PHE A 431 -9.29 -12.98 9.92
C PHE A 431 -9.17 -13.67 11.30
N VAL A 432 -10.20 -14.39 11.72
CA VAL A 432 -10.19 -15.16 12.98
C VAL A 432 -9.22 -16.33 12.91
N ASN A 433 -9.19 -16.97 11.74
CA ASN A 433 -8.19 -17.97 11.37
C ASN A 433 -7.68 -17.69 9.94
N PHE A 434 -6.66 -18.43 9.47
CA PHE A 434 -6.17 -18.34 8.10
C PHE A 434 -6.45 -19.64 7.35
N GLN A 435 -7.66 -20.17 7.50
CA GLN A 435 -8.07 -21.46 6.92
C GLN A 435 -7.87 -21.49 5.41
N ASN A 436 -8.31 -20.45 4.68
CA ASN A 436 -8.19 -20.41 3.22
C ASN A 436 -6.71 -20.42 2.78
N PHE A 437 -5.85 -19.67 3.46
CA PHE A 437 -4.41 -19.65 3.16
C PHE A 437 -3.75 -21.03 3.34
N TYR A 438 -4.08 -21.75 4.42
CA TYR A 438 -3.45 -23.03 4.71
C TYR A 438 -4.07 -24.21 3.97
N ASN A 439 -5.38 -24.19 3.72
CA ASN A 439 -6.06 -25.27 3.00
C ASN A 439 -5.87 -25.21 1.48
N ARG A 440 -5.53 -24.04 0.93
CA ARG A 440 -5.28 -23.84 -0.51
C ARG A 440 -6.49 -24.19 -1.41
N VAL A 441 -7.71 -24.25 -0.86
CA VAL A 441 -8.93 -24.47 -1.63
C VAL A 441 -9.33 -23.21 -2.36
N GLU A 442 -9.34 -22.08 -1.62
CA GLU A 442 -9.48 -20.74 -2.16
C GLU A 442 -8.27 -19.88 -1.73
N PRO A 443 -7.83 -18.95 -2.57
CA PRO A 443 -6.82 -18.00 -2.16
C PRO A 443 -7.32 -17.12 -1.00
N ALA A 444 -6.45 -16.80 -0.05
CA ALA A 444 -6.78 -15.88 1.05
C ALA A 444 -7.05 -14.46 0.54
N ILE A 445 -7.83 -13.66 1.26
CA ILE A 445 -8.24 -12.30 0.83
C ILE A 445 -7.05 -11.33 0.64
N PHE A 446 -5.91 -11.60 1.24
CA PHE A 446 -4.69 -10.80 1.07
C PHE A 446 -3.84 -11.23 -0.14
N GLN A 447 -4.16 -12.33 -0.83
CA GLN A 447 -3.44 -12.76 -2.03
C GLN A 447 -4.02 -12.07 -3.26
N ALA A 448 -3.25 -11.18 -3.89
CA ALA A 448 -3.68 -10.34 -4.99
C ALA A 448 -3.79 -11.08 -6.34
N GLY A 449 -3.03 -12.18 -6.50
CA GLY A 449 -3.01 -12.93 -7.75
C GLY A 449 -1.78 -13.83 -7.84
N THR A 450 -1.37 -14.18 -9.08
CA THR A 450 -0.25 -15.07 -9.35
C THR A 450 0.76 -14.40 -10.28
N LEU A 451 2.04 -14.37 -9.88
CA LEU A 451 3.14 -13.92 -10.73
C LEU A 451 3.80 -15.11 -11.43
N TYR A 452 3.92 -15.01 -12.76
CA TYR A 452 4.70 -15.93 -13.58
C TYR A 452 6.05 -15.28 -13.94
N LEU A 453 7.13 -15.87 -13.42
CA LEU A 453 8.48 -15.37 -13.65
C LEU A 453 9.49 -16.52 -13.50
N ASP A 454 10.45 -16.60 -14.43
CA ASP A 454 11.55 -17.57 -14.37
C ASP A 454 11.07 -19.04 -14.23
N GLN A 455 10.12 -19.44 -15.08
CA GLN A 455 9.48 -20.78 -15.07
C GLN A 455 8.80 -21.14 -13.75
N ARG A 456 8.36 -20.13 -12.98
CA ARG A 456 7.66 -20.28 -11.71
C ARG A 456 6.32 -19.59 -11.74
N SER A 457 5.37 -20.14 -10.99
CA SER A 457 4.13 -19.47 -10.61
C SER A 457 4.18 -19.17 -9.11
N CYS A 458 4.05 -17.92 -8.73
CA CYS A 458 4.09 -17.47 -7.34
C CYS A 458 2.70 -16.98 -6.94
N ASP A 459 2.01 -17.73 -6.06
CA ASP A 459 0.64 -17.43 -5.63
C ASP A 459 0.58 -16.53 -4.39
N LEU A 460 1.69 -16.37 -3.67
CA LEU A 460 1.75 -15.45 -2.53
C LEU A 460 2.27 -14.08 -3.01
N CYS A 461 1.36 -13.34 -3.62
CA CYS A 461 1.52 -11.96 -4.06
C CYS A 461 0.57 -11.07 -3.26
N LEU A 462 1.05 -9.98 -2.67
CA LEU A 462 0.26 -9.01 -1.94
C LEU A 462 0.42 -7.63 -2.59
N THR A 463 -0.66 -6.89 -2.66
CA THR A 463 -0.63 -5.48 -3.09
C THR A 463 0.08 -4.64 -2.03
N VAL A 464 0.92 -3.71 -2.45
CA VAL A 464 1.70 -2.83 -1.55
C VAL A 464 1.60 -1.40 -2.05
N GLU A 465 1.23 -0.46 -1.16
CA GLU A 465 1.16 0.97 -1.51
C GLU A 465 2.55 1.61 -1.54
N ASP A 466 3.40 1.32 -0.54
CA ASP A 466 4.78 1.83 -0.44
C ASP A 466 5.75 0.66 -0.20
N ALA A 467 6.48 0.28 -1.26
CA ALA A 467 7.46 -0.80 -1.22
C ALA A 467 8.65 -0.51 -0.29
N ALA A 468 9.01 0.76 -0.07
CA ALA A 468 10.13 1.13 0.79
C ALA A 468 9.78 0.92 2.27
N ARG A 469 8.63 1.46 2.68
CA ARG A 469 8.09 1.31 4.03
C ARG A 469 7.76 -0.14 4.37
N HIS A 470 7.11 -0.84 3.45
CA HIS A 470 6.74 -2.25 3.61
C HIS A 470 7.97 -3.14 3.82
N ALA A 471 9.06 -2.90 3.09
CA ALA A 471 10.28 -3.71 3.15
C ALA A 471 10.95 -3.74 4.52
N ILE A 472 10.80 -2.69 5.33
CA ILE A 472 11.40 -2.58 6.67
C ILE A 472 10.87 -3.70 7.58
N MET A 473 9.56 -3.86 7.63
CA MET A 473 8.90 -4.85 8.48
C MET A 473 8.91 -6.24 7.84
N ALA A 474 8.58 -6.31 6.54
CA ALA A 474 8.49 -7.56 5.78
C ALA A 474 9.83 -8.32 5.72
N GLY A 475 10.97 -7.63 5.82
CA GLY A 475 12.29 -8.24 5.92
C GLY A 475 12.46 -9.19 7.09
N LEU A 476 11.68 -9.02 8.17
CA LEU A 476 11.69 -9.92 9.34
C LEU A 476 10.99 -11.27 9.08
N ALA A 477 10.27 -11.41 7.97
CA ALA A 477 9.55 -12.63 7.60
C ALA A 477 10.48 -13.86 7.36
N GLY A 478 11.77 -13.61 7.10
CA GLY A 478 12.74 -14.65 6.78
C GLY A 478 12.47 -15.37 5.44
N ALA A 479 11.63 -14.78 4.58
CA ALA A 479 11.31 -15.26 3.25
C ALA A 479 12.07 -14.45 2.19
N TYR A 480 12.25 -15.01 0.99
CA TYR A 480 12.78 -14.29 -0.16
C TYR A 480 11.66 -13.45 -0.76
N LEU A 481 11.83 -12.13 -0.76
CA LEU A 481 10.81 -11.20 -1.22
C LEU A 481 11.32 -10.43 -2.44
N ALA A 482 10.49 -10.33 -3.47
CA ALA A 482 10.70 -9.41 -4.58
C ALA A 482 9.53 -8.43 -4.68
N TYR A 483 9.84 -7.16 -4.80
CA TYR A 483 8.87 -6.10 -5.09
C TYR A 483 8.83 -5.92 -6.60
N CYS A 484 7.63 -5.86 -7.15
CA CYS A 484 7.43 -5.67 -8.57
C CYS A 484 6.46 -4.52 -8.82
N ASP A 485 6.81 -3.68 -9.77
CA ASP A 485 5.88 -2.71 -10.35
C ASP A 485 5.18 -3.37 -11.52
N CYS A 486 3.85 -3.39 -11.45
CA CYS A 486 2.97 -4.01 -12.42
C CYS A 486 2.22 -2.93 -13.18
N ILE A 487 2.25 -2.99 -14.51
CA ILE A 487 1.60 -2.01 -15.38
C ILE A 487 0.74 -2.75 -16.39
N ARG A 488 -0.54 -2.37 -16.47
CA ARG A 488 -1.46 -2.85 -17.50
C ARG A 488 -1.44 -1.88 -18.69
N LYS A 489 -0.81 -2.26 -19.79
CA LYS A 489 -0.65 -1.38 -20.96
C LYS A 489 -1.97 -0.95 -21.59
N ALA A 490 -3.00 -1.80 -21.53
CA ALA A 490 -4.30 -1.50 -22.12
C ALA A 490 -5.04 -0.34 -21.46
N THR A 491 -4.85 -0.13 -20.13
CA THR A 491 -5.59 0.88 -19.34
C THR A 491 -4.68 1.91 -18.68
N GLY A 492 -3.35 1.68 -18.66
CA GLY A 492 -2.41 2.51 -17.91
C GLY A 492 -2.47 2.28 -16.39
N GLU A 493 -3.24 1.30 -15.91
CA GLU A 493 -3.37 0.95 -14.50
C GLU A 493 -2.02 0.48 -13.93
N LYS A 494 -1.64 1.01 -12.78
CA LYS A 494 -0.39 0.68 -12.09
C LYS A 494 -0.70 0.05 -10.74
N LEU A 495 0.07 -0.98 -10.41
CA LEU A 495 -0.05 -1.72 -9.17
C LEU A 495 1.36 -2.15 -8.72
N SER A 496 1.70 -1.95 -7.45
CA SER A 496 2.92 -2.50 -6.88
C SER A 496 2.59 -3.71 -6.01
N ILE A 497 3.35 -4.79 -6.18
CA ILE A 497 3.16 -6.03 -5.41
C ILE A 497 4.45 -6.46 -4.74
N VAL A 498 4.32 -7.17 -3.61
CA VAL A 498 5.39 -7.98 -3.03
C VAL A 498 5.10 -9.45 -3.28
N VAL A 499 6.09 -10.17 -3.75
CA VAL A 499 6.02 -11.59 -4.11
C VAL A 499 6.94 -12.40 -3.24
N VAL A 500 6.45 -13.53 -2.72
CA VAL A 500 7.22 -14.45 -1.89
C VAL A 500 7.70 -15.63 -2.73
N PHE A 501 9.00 -15.73 -2.95
CA PHE A 501 9.61 -16.88 -3.59
C PHE A 501 9.98 -17.93 -2.54
N SER A 502 9.33 -19.09 -2.61
CA SER A 502 9.47 -20.15 -1.60
C SER A 502 10.04 -21.44 -2.15
N GLN A 503 10.25 -21.55 -3.47
CA GLN A 503 10.87 -22.69 -4.16
C GLN A 503 11.73 -22.24 -5.35
N GLY A 504 12.70 -23.06 -5.75
CA GLY A 504 13.65 -22.81 -6.85
C GLY A 504 14.98 -22.24 -6.37
N GLU A 505 15.72 -21.62 -7.27
CA GLU A 505 17.02 -20.97 -7.02
C GLU A 505 16.89 -19.46 -7.31
N ASP A 506 17.81 -18.65 -6.78
CA ASP A 506 17.75 -17.19 -6.91
C ASP A 506 18.62 -16.62 -8.05
N ASP A 507 19.32 -17.46 -8.77
CA ASP A 507 20.34 -17.04 -9.75
C ASP A 507 19.79 -16.09 -10.84
N ASN A 508 18.53 -16.30 -11.25
CA ASN A 508 17.87 -15.47 -12.28
C ASN A 508 16.93 -14.40 -11.69
N LEU A 509 16.88 -14.24 -10.37
CA LEU A 509 16.07 -13.22 -9.71
C LEU A 509 16.92 -11.97 -9.49
N MET A 510 16.75 -10.97 -10.37
CA MET A 510 17.47 -9.70 -10.29
C MET A 510 16.54 -8.52 -10.54
N VAL A 511 16.93 -7.36 -10.06
CA VAL A 511 16.22 -6.10 -10.33
C VAL A 511 16.21 -5.83 -11.84
N GLY A 512 15.08 -5.40 -12.39
CA GLY A 512 14.86 -5.21 -13.82
C GLY A 512 14.36 -6.48 -14.54
N ARG A 513 14.27 -7.64 -13.90
CA ARG A 513 13.69 -8.84 -14.50
C ARG A 513 12.19 -8.68 -14.69
N ASN A 514 11.69 -9.07 -15.87
CA ASN A 514 10.28 -8.98 -16.24
C ASN A 514 9.56 -10.32 -16.04
N GLY A 515 8.30 -10.25 -15.64
CA GLY A 515 7.35 -11.34 -15.52
C GLY A 515 5.96 -10.86 -15.89
N ILE A 516 4.97 -11.75 -15.77
CA ILE A 516 3.56 -11.42 -15.98
C ILE A 516 2.80 -11.73 -14.70
N PHE A 517 2.07 -10.75 -14.21
CA PHE A 517 1.17 -10.89 -13.06
C PHE A 517 -0.27 -10.98 -13.54
N TYR A 518 -0.99 -12.00 -13.08
CA TYR A 518 -2.42 -12.14 -13.26
C TYR A 518 -3.11 -11.88 -11.92
N ASP A 519 -4.03 -10.92 -11.91
CA ASP A 519 -4.88 -10.69 -10.75
C ASP A 519 -5.97 -11.77 -10.62
N ARG A 520 -6.78 -11.69 -9.56
CA ARG A 520 -7.87 -12.65 -9.35
C ARG A 520 -9.02 -12.56 -10.35
N LYS A 521 -9.11 -11.45 -11.09
CA LYS A 521 -10.09 -11.23 -12.15
C LYS A 521 -9.57 -11.73 -13.51
N GLY A 522 -8.36 -12.33 -13.55
CA GLY A 522 -7.71 -12.81 -14.76
C GLY A 522 -7.14 -11.70 -15.63
N ARG A 523 -6.99 -10.47 -15.12
CA ARG A 523 -6.38 -9.36 -15.84
C ARG A 523 -4.86 -9.48 -15.77
N ASP A 524 -4.19 -9.27 -16.89
CA ASP A 524 -2.75 -9.36 -17.05
C ASP A 524 -2.06 -7.99 -16.84
N PHE A 525 -0.89 -8.04 -16.19
CA PHE A 525 -0.02 -6.88 -15.95
C PHE A 525 1.42 -7.26 -16.26
N ASP A 526 2.14 -6.39 -16.97
CA ASP A 526 3.59 -6.51 -17.11
C ASP A 526 4.26 -6.17 -15.78
N ALA A 527 4.91 -7.13 -15.16
CA ALA A 527 5.55 -7.00 -13.85
C ALA A 527 7.07 -6.89 -14.01
N THR A 528 7.70 -5.90 -13.37
CA THR A 528 9.15 -5.72 -13.37
C THR A 528 9.64 -5.68 -11.92
N ILE A 529 10.68 -6.49 -11.60
CA ILE A 529 11.27 -6.48 -10.25
C ILE A 529 12.01 -5.17 -10.01
N THR A 530 11.64 -4.45 -8.96
CA THR A 530 12.25 -3.17 -8.57
C THR A 530 13.17 -3.30 -7.36
N LYS A 531 12.88 -4.25 -6.44
CA LYS A 531 13.65 -4.45 -5.21
C LYS A 531 13.59 -5.90 -4.77
N ILE A 532 14.68 -6.39 -4.19
CA ILE A 532 14.78 -7.75 -3.64
C ILE A 532 15.24 -7.70 -2.19
N ILE A 533 14.61 -8.52 -1.34
CA ILE A 533 15.09 -8.84 0.02
C ILE A 533 15.54 -10.30 0.01
N PRO A 534 16.85 -10.55 -0.02
CA PRO A 534 17.37 -11.90 -0.18
C PRO A 534 17.20 -12.72 1.10
N SER A 535 16.79 -13.98 0.95
CA SER A 535 16.72 -14.99 1.99
C SER A 535 16.89 -16.37 1.34
N PRO A 536 17.35 -17.41 2.03
CA PRO A 536 17.45 -18.73 1.44
C PRO A 536 16.09 -19.22 0.90
N ILE A 537 16.05 -19.65 -0.36
CA ILE A 537 14.84 -20.21 -0.98
C ILE A 537 14.78 -21.72 -0.75
N SER A 538 15.90 -22.44 -0.90
CA SER A 538 15.99 -23.89 -0.78
C SER A 538 17.30 -24.33 -0.10
N LEU A 539 17.32 -25.57 0.42
CA LEU A 539 18.53 -26.17 0.97
C LEU A 539 19.59 -26.44 -0.11
N ARG A 540 19.13 -26.77 -1.34
CA ARG A 540 20.04 -27.00 -2.48
C ARG A 540 20.80 -25.71 -2.83
N GLN A 541 20.11 -24.57 -2.89
CA GLN A 541 20.75 -23.26 -3.09
C GLN A 541 21.77 -22.95 -1.99
N ALA A 542 21.42 -23.23 -0.71
CA ALA A 542 22.29 -22.97 0.41
C ALA A 542 23.55 -23.82 0.39
N PHE A 543 23.48 -25.08 -0.07
CA PHE A 543 24.62 -25.96 -0.24
C PHE A 543 25.63 -25.40 -1.25
N TRP A 544 25.13 -24.90 -2.41
CA TRP A 544 25.98 -24.35 -3.46
C TRP A 544 26.41 -22.89 -3.23
N SER A 545 25.75 -22.18 -2.29
CA SER A 545 25.98 -20.77 -2.01
C SER A 545 27.46 -20.40 -1.73
N PRO A 546 28.25 -21.15 -0.93
CA PRO A 546 29.65 -20.83 -0.69
C PRO A 546 30.49 -20.85 -1.99
N TYR A 547 30.23 -21.84 -2.85
CA TYR A 547 30.95 -22.01 -4.11
C TYR A 547 30.57 -20.90 -5.13
N LYS A 548 29.29 -20.58 -5.25
CA LYS A 548 28.80 -19.48 -6.09
C LYS A 548 29.33 -18.12 -5.64
N LYS A 549 29.47 -17.88 -4.34
CA LYS A 549 30.08 -16.66 -3.81
C LYS A 549 31.57 -16.57 -4.17
N LEU A 550 32.28 -17.70 -4.11
CA LEU A 550 33.68 -17.74 -4.48
C LEU A 550 33.86 -17.42 -5.99
N THR A 551 33.05 -18.03 -6.85
CA THR A 551 33.15 -17.74 -8.31
C THR A 551 32.81 -16.28 -8.59
N ARG A 552 31.75 -15.71 -8.02
CA ARG A 552 31.43 -14.28 -8.16
C ARG A 552 32.53 -13.37 -7.65
N PHE A 553 33.14 -13.68 -6.52
CA PHE A 553 34.26 -12.91 -6.00
C PHE A 553 35.44 -12.91 -6.97
N ILE A 554 35.74 -14.06 -7.58
CA ILE A 554 36.79 -14.17 -8.60
C ILE A 554 36.42 -13.36 -9.85
N GLU A 555 35.19 -13.48 -10.34
CA GLU A 555 34.65 -12.71 -11.47
C GLU A 555 34.70 -11.20 -11.24
N GLU A 556 34.28 -10.72 -10.06
CA GLU A 556 34.31 -9.33 -9.66
C GLU A 556 35.75 -8.79 -9.61
N GLN A 557 36.71 -9.56 -9.10
CA GLN A 557 38.12 -9.19 -9.09
C GLN A 557 38.68 -9.10 -10.50
N VAL A 558 38.35 -10.06 -11.36
CA VAL A 558 38.75 -10.05 -12.79
C VAL A 558 38.15 -8.87 -13.52
N ALA A 559 36.83 -8.62 -13.33
CA ALA A 559 36.13 -7.50 -13.96
C ALA A 559 36.66 -6.14 -13.49
N LYS A 560 36.99 -5.99 -12.18
CA LYS A 560 37.59 -4.78 -11.66
C LYS A 560 38.96 -4.49 -12.28
N HIS A 561 39.79 -5.52 -12.41
CA HIS A 561 41.10 -5.38 -13.07
C HIS A 561 41.01 -5.09 -14.57
N ALA A 562 40.01 -5.66 -15.25
CA ALA A 562 39.74 -5.33 -16.65
C ALA A 562 39.32 -3.86 -16.80
N ALA A 563 38.43 -3.36 -15.92
CA ALA A 563 37.99 -1.96 -15.92
C ALA A 563 39.13 -0.98 -15.57
N ASP A 564 39.99 -1.34 -14.61
CA ASP A 564 41.16 -0.51 -14.23
C ASP A 564 42.16 -0.45 -15.43
N ALA A 565 42.40 -1.56 -16.14
CA ALA A 565 43.22 -1.61 -17.36
C ALA A 565 42.63 -0.77 -18.50
N ASP A 566 41.32 -0.83 -18.72
CA ASP A 566 40.61 0.00 -19.72
C ASP A 566 40.65 1.51 -19.34
N ALA A 567 40.58 1.85 -18.06
CA ALA A 567 40.74 3.23 -17.60
C ALA A 567 42.14 3.77 -17.82
N GLU A 568 43.21 2.96 -17.60
CA GLU A 568 44.60 3.34 -17.90
C GLU A 568 44.83 3.55 -19.41
N VAL A 569 44.25 2.70 -20.25
CA VAL A 569 44.31 2.83 -21.71
C VAL A 569 43.60 4.09 -22.20
N ASN A 570 42.41 4.39 -21.68
CA ASN A 570 41.68 5.61 -22.01
C ASN A 570 42.37 6.88 -21.51
N THR A 571 43.05 6.84 -20.37
CA THR A 571 43.82 7.97 -19.83
C THR A 571 45.07 8.23 -20.68
N ALA A 572 45.71 7.17 -21.17
CA ALA A 572 46.86 7.28 -22.12
C ALA A 572 46.46 7.84 -23.49
N LEU A 573 45.25 7.52 -23.96
CA LEU A 573 44.69 8.04 -25.22
C LEU A 573 44.32 9.54 -25.11
N THR A 574 43.88 10.00 -23.92
CA THR A 574 43.50 11.41 -23.71
C THR A 574 44.71 12.33 -23.47
N THR A 575 45.83 11.80 -23.02
CA THR A 575 47.05 12.60 -22.74
C THR A 575 48.04 12.72 -23.91
N GLY A 576 47.71 12.18 -25.10
CA GLY A 576 48.44 12.43 -26.33
C GLY A 576 49.92 11.96 -26.37
N THR A 577 50.31 11.06 -25.49
CA THR A 577 51.63 10.40 -25.56
C THR A 577 51.57 9.18 -26.47
N THR A 578 52.36 9.22 -27.53
CA THR A 578 52.56 8.10 -28.47
C THR A 578 53.03 6.87 -27.74
N ALA A 579 52.12 5.91 -27.62
CA ALA A 579 52.38 4.60 -27.04
C ALA A 579 53.27 3.77 -28.01
N PRO A 580 54.39 3.19 -27.59
CA PRO A 580 55.06 2.17 -28.34
C PRO A 580 54.14 0.92 -28.39
N ALA A 581 54.02 0.34 -29.60
CA ALA A 581 53.30 -0.90 -29.81
C ALA A 581 53.81 -2.00 -28.88
N VAL A 582 53.06 -2.34 -27.87
CA VAL A 582 53.36 -3.48 -26.98
C VAL A 582 52.41 -4.60 -27.34
N ALA A 583 52.94 -5.49 -28.17
CA ALA A 583 52.39 -6.84 -28.34
C ALA A 583 52.34 -7.56 -26.98
N GLY A 584 51.11 -7.91 -26.53
CA GLY A 584 50.79 -9.01 -25.66
C GLY A 584 51.69 -9.32 -24.48
N LYS A 585 51.57 -8.56 -23.37
CA LYS A 585 51.83 -9.09 -22.02
C LYS A 585 50.86 -8.35 -21.05
N LEU A 586 49.86 -9.03 -20.63
CA LEU A 586 49.06 -8.66 -19.44
C LEU A 586 50.05 -8.51 -18.29
N LYS A 587 50.36 -7.25 -17.88
CA LYS A 587 51.08 -6.98 -16.63
C LYS A 587 50.07 -7.08 -15.51
N PHE A 588 49.99 -8.24 -14.91
CA PHE A 588 49.34 -8.39 -13.62
C PHE A 588 50.18 -7.63 -12.58
N ASP A 589 49.53 -6.75 -11.83
CA ASP A 589 50.15 -6.08 -10.69
C ASP A 589 50.72 -7.14 -9.72
N PRO A 590 51.99 -7.05 -9.35
CA PRO A 590 52.65 -8.02 -8.47
C PRO A 590 51.92 -8.19 -7.12
N SER A 591 51.25 -7.12 -6.64
CA SER A 591 50.47 -7.17 -5.42
C SER A 591 49.19 -8.01 -5.53
N VAL A 592 48.59 -8.07 -6.72
CA VAL A 592 47.38 -8.86 -7.00
C VAL A 592 47.77 -10.31 -7.25
N ILE A 593 48.86 -10.53 -7.98
CA ILE A 593 49.44 -11.88 -8.13
C ILE A 593 49.83 -12.41 -6.75
N ALA A 594 50.38 -11.57 -5.87
CA ALA A 594 50.69 -11.95 -4.49
C ALA A 594 49.42 -12.27 -3.69
N LEU A 595 48.34 -11.49 -3.80
CA LEU A 595 47.07 -11.73 -3.11
C LEU A 595 46.33 -12.96 -3.65
N ILE A 596 46.30 -13.15 -4.95
CA ILE A 596 45.77 -14.36 -5.61
C ILE A 596 46.66 -15.57 -5.29
N SER A 597 47.97 -15.42 -5.32
CA SER A 597 48.88 -16.48 -4.97
C SER A 597 48.88 -16.82 -3.46
N VAL A 598 48.65 -15.83 -2.58
CA VAL A 598 48.41 -16.08 -1.13
C VAL A 598 47.06 -16.77 -0.90
N ALA A 599 46.00 -16.33 -1.59
CA ALA A 599 44.69 -16.98 -1.51
C ALA A 599 44.71 -18.37 -2.14
N LEU A 600 45.30 -18.53 -3.33
CA LEU A 600 45.53 -19.84 -3.96
C LEU A 600 46.60 -20.63 -3.25
N GLY A 601 47.63 -19.99 -2.71
CA GLY A 601 48.69 -20.65 -1.92
C GLY A 601 48.17 -21.17 -0.58
N SER A 602 47.34 -20.42 0.13
CA SER A 602 46.67 -20.90 1.34
C SER A 602 45.66 -22.00 1.03
N LEU A 603 44.92 -21.89 -0.08
CA LEU A 603 44.08 -22.99 -0.57
C LEU A 603 44.91 -24.17 -1.03
N GLY A 604 46.01 -23.91 -1.72
CA GLY A 604 46.98 -24.93 -2.16
C GLY A 604 47.66 -25.65 -0.98
N VAL A 605 48.06 -24.94 0.06
CA VAL A 605 48.58 -25.50 1.31
C VAL A 605 47.50 -26.28 2.03
N ALA A 606 46.26 -25.76 2.09
CA ALA A 606 45.14 -26.49 2.68
C ALA A 606 44.82 -27.76 1.88
N VAL A 607 44.80 -27.68 0.53
CA VAL A 607 44.60 -28.83 -0.36
C VAL A 607 45.79 -29.81 -0.25
N ALA A 608 47.04 -29.34 -0.26
CA ALA A 608 48.21 -30.18 -0.10
C ALA A 608 48.23 -30.84 1.28
N THR A 609 47.84 -30.15 2.36
CA THR A 609 47.73 -30.71 3.69
C THR A 609 46.65 -31.79 3.75
N VAL A 610 45.46 -31.50 3.13
CA VAL A 610 44.40 -32.50 3.01
C VAL A 610 44.87 -33.73 2.21
N LEU A 611 45.55 -33.51 1.06
CA LEU A 611 46.10 -34.59 0.24
C LEU A 611 47.17 -35.38 0.99
N ALA A 612 48.05 -34.73 1.75
CA ALA A 612 49.06 -35.41 2.55
C ALA A 612 48.45 -36.24 3.70
N TYR A 613 47.35 -35.76 4.30
CA TYR A 613 46.56 -36.53 5.26
C TYR A 613 45.75 -37.64 4.60
N MET A 614 45.25 -37.41 3.36
CA MET A 614 44.50 -38.43 2.59
C MET A 614 45.28 -39.69 2.33
N GLY A 615 46.62 -39.60 2.21
CA GLY A 615 47.51 -40.78 2.08
C GLY A 615 47.57 -41.67 3.35
N LYS A 616 46.98 -41.20 4.45
CA LYS A 616 46.89 -41.98 5.72
C LYS A 616 45.56 -42.71 5.89
N PHE A 617 44.59 -42.43 5.03
CA PHE A 617 43.27 -43.07 5.07
C PHE A 617 43.25 -44.24 4.11
N ASP A 618 42.58 -45.31 4.51
CA ASP A 618 42.30 -46.44 3.66
C ASP A 618 41.45 -45.99 2.45
N GLN A 619 41.66 -46.65 1.31
CA GLN A 619 41.02 -46.22 0.05
C GLN A 619 39.48 -46.15 0.13
N TRP A 620 38.86 -47.00 0.90
CA TRP A 620 37.41 -47.01 1.10
C TRP A 620 36.91 -45.84 1.96
N GLN A 621 37.76 -45.17 2.74
CA GLN A 621 37.43 -44.02 3.59
C GLN A 621 37.45 -42.69 2.80
N LEU A 622 38.14 -42.64 1.65
CA LEU A 622 38.31 -41.43 0.86
C LEU A 622 36.99 -40.71 0.50
N PRO A 623 35.91 -41.39 0.05
CA PRO A 623 34.64 -40.73 -0.21
C PRO A 623 34.02 -40.05 1.01
N PHE A 624 34.20 -40.62 2.20
CA PHE A 624 33.73 -40.03 3.45
C PHE A 624 34.53 -38.78 3.84
N VAL A 625 35.84 -38.77 3.57
CA VAL A 625 36.70 -37.60 3.76
C VAL A 625 36.29 -36.47 2.83
N PHE A 626 36.02 -36.75 1.54
CA PHE A 626 35.47 -35.75 0.60
C PHE A 626 34.10 -35.26 1.02
N ALA A 627 33.20 -36.15 1.41
CA ALA A 627 31.88 -35.78 1.90
C ALA A 627 31.99 -34.93 3.17
N GLY A 628 32.91 -35.26 4.09
CA GLY A 628 33.22 -34.49 5.28
C GLY A 628 33.72 -33.06 4.94
N LEU A 629 34.65 -32.95 4.01
CA LEU A 629 35.16 -31.64 3.55
C LEU A 629 34.07 -30.79 2.94
N LEU A 630 33.23 -31.36 2.06
CA LEU A 630 32.07 -30.67 1.48
C LEU A 630 31.09 -30.22 2.57
N LEU A 631 30.85 -31.06 3.58
CA LEU A 631 30.00 -30.71 4.71
C LEU A 631 30.59 -29.61 5.61
N VAL A 632 31.91 -29.58 5.81
CA VAL A 632 32.56 -28.49 6.57
C VAL A 632 32.41 -27.15 5.84
N ILE A 633 32.53 -27.12 4.51
CA ILE A 633 32.37 -25.89 3.71
C ILE A 633 30.91 -25.49 3.62
N SER A 634 30.00 -26.41 3.29
CA SER A 634 28.59 -26.12 3.05
C SER A 634 27.71 -26.23 4.29
N GLY A 635 28.16 -26.94 5.34
CA GLY A 635 27.41 -27.26 6.56
C GLY A 635 26.88 -26.03 7.28
N PRO A 636 27.71 -25.02 7.59
CA PRO A 636 27.22 -23.78 8.24
C PRO A 636 26.13 -23.08 7.44
N SER A 637 26.30 -23.01 6.11
CA SER A 637 25.29 -22.43 5.21
C SER A 637 24.00 -23.24 5.19
N LEU A 638 24.08 -24.56 5.16
CA LEU A 638 22.93 -25.47 5.24
C LEU A 638 22.15 -25.32 6.55
N ILE A 639 22.88 -25.31 7.68
CA ILE A 639 22.25 -25.17 9.01
C ILE A 639 21.52 -23.83 9.12
N LEU A 640 22.16 -22.74 8.74
CA LEU A 640 21.56 -21.42 8.76
C LEU A 640 20.34 -21.34 7.85
N ALA A 641 20.44 -21.91 6.63
CA ALA A 641 19.30 -21.97 5.71
C ALA A 641 18.16 -22.81 6.27
N PHE A 642 18.45 -23.98 6.84
CA PHE A 642 17.44 -24.84 7.46
C PHE A 642 16.69 -24.12 8.59
N ILE A 643 17.42 -23.43 9.47
CA ILE A 643 16.82 -22.64 10.54
C ILE A 643 15.94 -21.52 9.96
N LYS A 644 16.42 -20.77 8.95
CA LYS A 644 15.66 -19.69 8.31
C LYS A 644 14.41 -20.21 7.60
N LEU A 645 14.51 -21.30 6.84
CA LEU A 645 13.39 -21.92 6.15
C LEU A 645 12.28 -22.39 7.10
N ARG A 646 12.64 -22.86 8.30
CA ARG A 646 11.67 -23.26 9.34
C ARG A 646 11.08 -22.09 10.11
N LYS A 647 11.72 -20.91 10.09
CA LYS A 647 11.29 -19.70 10.78
C LYS A 647 10.51 -18.73 9.89
N ARG A 648 10.30 -19.05 8.60
CA ARG A 648 9.50 -18.20 7.70
C ARG A 648 8.13 -17.91 8.32
N ASN A 649 7.76 -16.64 8.34
CA ASN A 649 6.53 -16.15 8.96
C ASN A 649 5.80 -15.16 8.03
N LEU A 650 4.51 -15.37 7.83
CA LEU A 650 3.65 -14.49 7.05
C LEU A 650 3.34 -13.17 7.81
N GLY A 651 3.31 -13.23 9.16
CA GLY A 651 2.91 -12.08 9.99
C GLY A 651 3.58 -10.76 9.61
N PRO A 652 4.93 -10.67 9.60
CA PRO A 652 5.61 -9.42 9.27
C PRO A 652 5.30 -8.86 7.87
N ILE A 653 4.92 -9.71 6.91
CA ILE A 653 4.52 -9.29 5.56
C ILE A 653 3.14 -8.63 5.60
N LEU A 654 2.19 -9.23 6.33
CA LEU A 654 0.86 -8.68 6.52
C LEU A 654 0.86 -7.44 7.43
N ASP A 655 1.65 -7.46 8.52
CA ASP A 655 1.79 -6.31 9.42
C ASP A 655 2.32 -5.08 8.68
N ALA A 656 3.25 -5.28 7.73
CA ALA A 656 3.75 -4.22 6.86
C ALA A 656 2.65 -3.62 5.95
N ASN A 657 1.60 -4.38 5.64
CA ASN A 657 0.41 -3.94 4.90
C ASN A 657 -0.73 -3.45 5.82
N GLY A 658 -0.45 -3.18 7.09
CA GLY A 658 -1.43 -2.61 8.01
C GLY A 658 -2.32 -3.63 8.73
N TRP A 659 -2.06 -4.94 8.60
CA TRP A 659 -2.69 -5.93 9.46
C TRP A 659 -2.13 -5.84 10.89
N ALA A 660 -2.84 -6.41 11.84
CA ALA A 660 -2.33 -6.72 13.18
C ALA A 660 -2.37 -8.25 13.37
N VAL A 661 -1.32 -8.94 12.93
CA VAL A 661 -1.25 -10.40 13.00
C VAL A 661 -0.80 -10.83 14.40
N ASN A 662 -1.69 -11.51 15.11
CA ASN A 662 -1.47 -11.91 16.50
C ASN A 662 -0.79 -13.28 16.65
N ALA A 663 -0.61 -14.03 15.56
CA ALA A 663 -0.06 -15.38 15.57
C ALA A 663 1.22 -15.50 14.74
N LYS A 664 2.07 -16.47 15.09
CA LYS A 664 3.24 -16.82 14.26
C LYS A 664 2.79 -17.70 13.09
N ALA A 665 2.26 -17.09 12.05
CA ALA A 665 1.77 -17.76 10.85
C ALA A 665 2.95 -18.29 10.01
N LYS A 666 3.44 -19.49 10.33
CA LYS A 666 4.62 -20.09 9.68
C LYS A 666 4.29 -20.57 8.27
N ILE A 667 5.25 -20.34 7.36
CA ILE A 667 5.27 -20.92 6.02
C ILE A 667 6.30 -22.05 6.06
N ASN A 668 5.86 -23.27 6.37
CA ASN A 668 6.74 -24.45 6.37
C ASN A 668 7.17 -24.82 4.94
N VAL A 669 8.15 -25.72 4.81
CA VAL A 669 8.69 -26.09 3.50
C VAL A 669 7.63 -26.70 2.57
N PRO A 670 6.77 -27.63 3.02
CA PRO A 670 5.70 -28.15 2.15
C PRO A 670 4.71 -27.11 1.67
N LEU A 671 4.24 -26.22 2.54
CA LEU A 671 3.37 -25.11 2.14
C LEU A 671 4.11 -24.16 1.19
N GLY A 672 5.38 -23.84 1.47
CA GLY A 672 6.19 -23.02 0.58
C GLY A 672 6.28 -23.63 -0.82
N THR A 673 6.47 -24.93 -0.95
CA THR A 673 6.49 -25.59 -2.28
C THR A 673 5.15 -25.53 -3.01
N SER A 674 4.04 -25.44 -2.30
CA SER A 674 2.73 -25.25 -2.91
C SER A 674 2.45 -23.80 -3.31
N LEU A 675 3.09 -22.81 -2.64
CA LEU A 675 2.93 -21.37 -2.92
C LEU A 675 3.77 -20.90 -4.11
N THR A 676 4.86 -21.60 -4.44
CA THR A 676 5.68 -21.31 -5.62
C THR A 676 5.81 -22.60 -6.44
N GLY A 677 5.07 -22.70 -7.52
CA GLY A 677 5.14 -23.81 -8.46
C GLY A 677 6.35 -23.66 -9.39
N ILE A 678 7.07 -24.75 -9.68
CA ILE A 678 8.13 -24.80 -10.69
C ILE A 678 7.60 -25.56 -11.91
N ALA A 679 7.93 -25.10 -13.11
CA ALA A 679 7.55 -25.76 -14.35
C ALA A 679 8.02 -27.23 -14.35
N LYS A 680 7.12 -28.13 -14.65
CA LYS A 680 7.34 -29.56 -14.80
C LYS A 680 6.67 -30.03 -16.08
N LEU A 681 7.31 -30.94 -16.77
CA LEU A 681 6.69 -31.57 -17.92
C LEU A 681 5.44 -32.34 -17.50
N PRO A 682 4.34 -32.28 -18.27
CA PRO A 682 3.13 -33.03 -17.98
C PRO A 682 3.42 -34.54 -17.90
N PRO A 683 2.75 -35.28 -17.01
CA PRO A 683 2.85 -36.74 -16.97
C PRO A 683 2.50 -37.35 -18.36
N GLY A 684 3.35 -38.27 -18.84
CA GLY A 684 3.17 -38.89 -20.16
C GLY A 684 3.70 -38.09 -21.36
N SER A 685 4.28 -36.91 -21.13
CA SER A 685 4.94 -36.16 -22.22
C SER A 685 6.18 -36.88 -22.72
N THR A 686 6.40 -36.88 -24.04
CA THR A 686 7.61 -37.39 -24.70
C THR A 686 8.50 -36.21 -25.08
N ILE A 687 9.81 -36.35 -24.91
CA ILE A 687 10.78 -35.36 -25.33
C ILE A 687 11.38 -35.85 -26.66
N ASP A 688 11.16 -35.12 -27.76
CA ASP A 688 11.84 -35.36 -29.02
C ASP A 688 13.21 -34.69 -28.99
N VAL A 689 14.22 -35.49 -28.70
CA VAL A 689 15.65 -35.04 -28.63
C VAL A 689 16.25 -34.87 -30.00
N ALA A 690 15.64 -35.45 -31.05
CA ALA A 690 16.18 -35.42 -32.43
C ALA A 690 15.90 -34.09 -33.14
N GLY A 691 15.02 -33.23 -32.61
CA GLY A 691 14.64 -31.95 -33.21
C GLY A 691 15.61 -30.80 -33.00
N ASP A 692 16.48 -30.84 -32.00
CA ASP A 692 17.41 -29.75 -31.69
C ASP A 692 18.74 -29.90 -32.45
N LYS A 693 18.89 -29.13 -33.54
CA LYS A 693 20.15 -29.10 -34.34
C LYS A 693 21.32 -28.43 -33.60
N PHE A 694 21.05 -27.69 -32.56
CA PHE A 694 22.03 -26.94 -31.77
C PHE A 694 22.18 -27.52 -30.35
N ALA A 695 21.62 -28.68 -30.08
CA ALA A 695 21.75 -29.34 -28.80
C ALA A 695 23.21 -29.54 -28.44
N GLU A 696 23.67 -28.95 -27.34
CA GLU A 696 24.97 -29.22 -26.76
C GLU A 696 25.04 -30.69 -26.34
N HIS A 697 26.04 -31.40 -26.84
CA HIS A 697 26.30 -32.75 -26.39
C HIS A 697 26.71 -32.75 -24.92
N VAL A 698 25.76 -33.04 -24.06
CA VAL A 698 26.03 -33.23 -22.65
C VAL A 698 27.06 -34.33 -22.53
N ALA A 699 28.30 -33.94 -22.21
CA ALA A 699 29.41 -34.87 -22.02
C ALA A 699 29.00 -35.98 -21.04
N ARG A 700 28.88 -37.20 -21.51
CA ARG A 700 28.52 -38.37 -20.68
C ARG A 700 29.66 -38.84 -19.80
N TRP A 701 30.88 -38.36 -20.09
CA TRP A 701 32.07 -38.73 -19.36
C TRP A 701 32.05 -38.45 -17.84
N PRO A 702 31.41 -37.35 -17.32
CA PRO A 702 31.33 -37.15 -15.86
C PRO A 702 30.48 -38.22 -15.19
N LYS A 703 29.38 -38.65 -15.82
CA LYS A 703 28.53 -39.73 -15.31
C LYS A 703 29.32 -41.06 -15.32
N PHE A 704 30.09 -41.30 -16.40
CA PHE A 704 30.95 -42.48 -16.49
C PHE A 704 32.02 -42.47 -15.39
N LEU A 705 32.68 -41.32 -15.14
CA LEU A 705 33.68 -41.19 -14.07
C LEU A 705 33.07 -41.43 -12.69
N VAL A 706 31.90 -40.88 -12.40
CA VAL A 706 31.20 -41.11 -11.13
C VAL A 706 30.83 -42.59 -10.99
N THR A 707 30.32 -43.22 -12.04
CA THR A 707 30.00 -44.66 -12.01
C THR A 707 31.24 -45.51 -11.81
N ALA A 708 32.33 -45.20 -12.55
CA ALA A 708 33.61 -45.87 -12.39
C ALA A 708 34.21 -45.70 -10.99
N PHE A 709 34.09 -44.50 -10.42
CA PHE A 709 34.51 -44.19 -9.06
C PHE A 709 33.69 -44.96 -8.01
N VAL A 710 32.38 -45.06 -8.19
CA VAL A 710 31.49 -45.82 -7.28
C VAL A 710 31.84 -47.32 -7.37
N ILE A 711 32.07 -47.85 -8.57
CA ILE A 711 32.48 -49.26 -8.76
C ILE A 711 33.85 -49.51 -8.11
N TRP A 712 34.80 -48.61 -8.33
CA TRP A 712 36.14 -48.70 -7.73
C TRP A 712 36.06 -48.63 -6.19
N TRP A 713 35.26 -47.76 -5.63
CA TRP A 713 35.04 -47.62 -4.20
C TRP A 713 34.35 -48.83 -3.58
N LEU A 714 33.34 -49.39 -4.25
CA LEU A 714 32.70 -50.63 -3.81
C LEU A 714 33.69 -51.77 -3.84
N TYR A 715 34.53 -51.84 -4.87
CA TYR A 715 35.62 -52.85 -4.94
C TYR A 715 36.59 -52.67 -3.78
N ALA A 716 37.11 -51.48 -3.53
CA ALA A 716 38.02 -51.17 -2.45
C ALA A 716 37.40 -51.50 -1.07
N PHE A 717 36.11 -51.20 -0.89
CA PHE A 717 35.37 -51.51 0.34
C PHE A 717 35.26 -53.04 0.58
N VAL A 718 34.93 -53.79 -0.48
CA VAL A 718 34.78 -55.24 -0.41
C VAL A 718 36.14 -55.93 -0.21
N ASP A 719 37.19 -55.33 -0.80
CA ASP A 719 38.56 -55.86 -0.65
C ASP A 719 39.11 -55.64 0.76
N GLU A 720 39.02 -54.43 1.28
CA GLU A 720 39.55 -54.02 2.57
C GLU A 720 38.76 -54.59 3.77
N THR A 721 37.47 -54.83 3.61
CA THR A 721 36.64 -55.51 4.61
C THR A 721 36.89 -57.04 4.66
N GLY A 722 37.70 -57.59 3.73
CA GLY A 722 37.99 -58.99 3.61
C GLY A 722 36.84 -59.84 3.06
N LEU A 723 35.76 -59.13 2.58
CA LEU A 723 34.60 -59.83 2.06
C LEU A 723 34.90 -60.52 0.72
N LEU A 724 35.79 -59.88 -0.10
CA LEU A 724 36.28 -60.48 -1.34
C LEU A 724 37.06 -61.77 -1.09
N TYR A 725 37.88 -61.80 -0.05
CA TYR A 725 38.63 -62.95 0.35
C TYR A 725 37.75 -64.11 0.84
N THR A 726 36.74 -63.76 1.69
CA THR A 726 35.76 -64.75 2.17
C THR A 726 34.89 -65.29 1.04
N MET A 727 34.40 -64.44 0.13
CA MET A 727 33.58 -64.86 -1.03
C MET A 727 34.37 -65.65 -2.08
N SER A 728 35.66 -65.37 -2.24
CA SER A 728 36.51 -66.06 -3.22
C SER A 728 37.12 -67.37 -2.68
N GLY A 729 36.77 -67.75 -1.48
CA GLY A 729 37.37 -68.95 -0.83
C GLY A 729 38.88 -68.84 -0.58
N GLY A 730 39.37 -67.62 -0.33
CA GLY A 730 40.76 -67.33 -0.05
C GLY A 730 41.69 -67.14 -1.24
N LYS A 731 41.12 -66.98 -2.46
CA LYS A 731 41.92 -66.83 -3.70
C LYS A 731 42.26 -65.39 -4.09
N TYR A 732 41.41 -64.45 -3.77
CA TYR A 732 41.53 -63.01 -4.17
C TYR A 732 41.17 -62.10 -3.00
N GLY A 733 41.85 -60.94 -2.89
CA GLY A 733 41.58 -59.88 -1.93
C GLY A 733 42.68 -59.62 -0.93
N HIS A 734 42.76 -58.37 -0.39
CA HIS A 734 43.76 -58.02 0.63
C HIS A 734 43.25 -58.40 2.01
N VAL A 735 44.01 -59.06 2.79
CA VAL A 735 43.59 -59.55 4.12
C VAL A 735 44.72 -59.37 5.12
N THR A 736 44.41 -58.82 6.28
CA THR A 736 45.35 -58.74 7.41
C THR A 736 45.61 -60.13 7.98
N GLU A 737 46.78 -60.31 8.58
CA GLU A 737 47.18 -61.60 9.18
C GLU A 737 46.15 -62.10 10.19
N ASP A 738 45.47 -61.19 10.94
CA ASP A 738 44.42 -61.56 11.88
C ASP A 738 43.13 -62.08 11.18
N GLN A 739 42.84 -61.61 10.00
CA GLN A 739 41.67 -62.07 9.22
C GLN A 739 41.97 -63.42 8.56
N LYS A 740 43.19 -63.63 8.11
CA LYS A 740 43.66 -64.94 7.64
C LYS A 740 43.56 -66.01 8.72
N ALA A 741 43.97 -65.62 9.95
CA ALA A 741 43.88 -66.51 11.09
C ALA A 741 42.42 -66.85 11.44
N ARG A 742 41.52 -65.90 11.44
CA ARG A 742 40.11 -66.15 11.71
C ARG A 742 39.45 -67.00 10.60
N HIS A 743 39.77 -66.75 9.33
CA HIS A 743 39.25 -67.57 8.24
C HIS A 743 39.80 -68.96 8.23
N ALA A 744 41.06 -69.17 8.57
CA ALA A 744 41.66 -70.46 8.75
C ALA A 744 41.03 -71.25 9.90
N MET A 745 40.67 -70.53 11.00
CA MET A 745 39.90 -71.13 12.10
C MET A 745 38.50 -71.54 11.71
N GLN A 746 37.82 -70.72 10.92
CA GLN A 746 36.44 -70.99 10.43
C GLN A 746 36.38 -72.10 9.41
N THR A 747 37.37 -72.17 8.49
CA THR A 747 37.51 -73.34 7.55
C THR A 747 37.90 -74.60 8.20
N ALA A 748 38.76 -74.52 9.25
CA ALA A 748 39.11 -75.67 10.07
C ALA A 748 37.93 -76.19 10.93
N ALA A 749 37.11 -75.31 11.43
CA ALA A 749 35.89 -75.64 12.18
C ALA A 749 34.77 -76.20 11.27
N GLY A 750 34.72 -75.82 9.98
CA GLY A 750 33.81 -76.42 9.00
C GLY A 750 34.20 -77.74 8.41
N ALA A 751 35.48 -78.18 8.53
CA ALA A 751 35.98 -79.42 7.99
C ALA A 751 36.04 -80.55 9.02
N GLY A 752 35.77 -80.27 10.30
CA GLY A 752 35.80 -81.24 11.39
C GLY A 752 34.45 -81.44 12.07
N GLY A 753 33.58 -82.27 11.49
CA GLY A 753 32.43 -82.81 12.20
C GLY A 753 32.89 -83.79 13.25
N GLY A 754 33.02 -83.36 14.50
CA GLY A 754 33.36 -84.25 15.62
C GLY A 754 33.72 -83.48 16.89
N THR A 755 32.84 -83.55 17.84
CA THR A 755 32.89 -83.09 19.21
C THR A 755 34.28 -83.15 19.87
N ASN A 756 34.79 -81.99 20.33
CA ASN A 756 35.48 -81.87 21.64
C ASN A 756 35.58 -80.38 22.04
N VAL A 757 34.85 -80.06 23.10
CA VAL A 757 34.90 -78.76 23.76
C VAL A 757 36.21 -78.68 24.54
N VAL A 758 37.17 -77.86 24.11
CA VAL A 758 38.29 -77.41 24.94
C VAL A 758 38.07 -75.95 25.29
N SER A 759 37.66 -75.72 26.53
CA SER A 759 37.57 -74.41 27.13
C SER A 759 38.98 -73.86 27.39
N VAL A 760 39.36 -72.85 26.65
CA VAL A 760 40.55 -72.05 26.95
C VAL A 760 40.14 -70.77 27.68
N ASN A 761 40.47 -70.77 28.99
CA ASN A 761 40.38 -69.52 29.80
C ASN A 761 41.40 -68.51 29.29
N VAL A 762 40.91 -67.36 28.76
CA VAL A 762 41.75 -66.20 28.54
C VAL A 762 41.57 -65.23 29.71
N THR A 763 42.62 -65.25 30.57
CA THR A 763 42.80 -64.27 31.65
C THR A 763 42.87 -62.87 31.09
N ALA A 764 41.95 -62.02 31.51
CA ALA A 764 41.98 -60.60 31.24
C ALA A 764 43.09 -59.92 32.03
N THR A 765 44.10 -59.38 31.38
CA THR A 765 45.04 -58.42 31.96
C THR A 765 44.55 -57.03 31.86
N ASN A 766 44.35 -56.41 33.03
CA ASN A 766 44.04 -55.00 33.22
C ASN A 766 45.10 -54.07 32.60
N ALA A 767 44.71 -53.08 31.92
CA ALA A 767 45.51 -51.90 31.64
C ALA A 767 44.87 -50.64 32.31
N PRO A 768 45.68 -49.73 32.82
CA PRO A 768 45.21 -48.73 33.80
C PRO A 768 44.65 -47.50 33.17
N ALA A 769 43.70 -46.91 33.86
CA ALA A 769 43.14 -45.54 33.58
C ALA A 769 44.25 -44.50 33.82
N ALA A 770 44.34 -43.54 32.91
CA ALA A 770 44.95 -42.23 33.14
C ALA A 770 44.16 -41.11 32.48
N LYS A 771 43.66 -40.26 33.35
CA LYS A 771 43.30 -38.88 33.35
C LYS A 771 42.70 -38.26 32.06
#